data_a3be845283db1fb1d50e12909b112694
#
_entry.id   a3be845283db1fb1d50e12909b112694
#
_cell.length_a   1.000
_cell.length_b   1.000
_cell.length_c   1.000
_cell.angle_alpha   90.00
_cell.angle_beta   90.00
_cell.angle_gamma   90.00
#
_symmetry.space_group_name_H-M   'P 1'
#
loop_
_entity.id
_entity.type
_entity.pdbx_description
1 polymer ?
#
loop_
_entity_poly.entity_id
_entity_poly.type
_entity_poly.pdbx_seq_one_letter_code
_entity_poly.pdbx_strand_id
1 'polypeptide(L)'
;MKKYFSVLVVVFFLMVLVLQQTVAQSTNAIATSLTNIIPKPVSVKEAPGVFTFYRNTLIETPASLVHAKQLLQSQLSNYNFASNKQGTKIKYILAGSADKIAKEGYTITIAPNAIIVKAKNIQGALLATNTLVQIQLLQKNAQQIPCGIIIDSPRFEYRGMHMDVSRNFYPISFIKKYLDIMALYKFNTFHWHLTDGPGWRLQINSYPKLTSMAAFRTHNDWKSWWNNERKYLSEGDPNAYGGYYTQEQAKDIVAYASARGITVIPEIEMPGHSEEVLAAYPELSCSGKPYVNDVFCAGNEASFEFIEKVLTEVMAIFPSKYIHIGGDEAGKGAWKKCPKCQQRIKNESLKNEEELQSYLVKRVEKFLNKNNRNLLGWDEILEGGLSPNATVMSWRGEKGGIQAANENHDVIMTPGGETYFDAYQNIPSTQPEAIGGYLPMKRVYNYNPIPAVLAVDKQKYIKGTQGQLWSEYIPSTTHLEYMSFPRAIALSEVGWTTLENKNFDNFSSRLQSHYLLLQKLNVNYYRPSTIVEVFSTPNMNEQKNKISFTSEIFNANIRYTIDGSTPSINSLKYEQPFYVGGEVTIKASVITNDGVVHEPTTYFSNYHKAIGKKVKFNTLWDKSYPAQTESTLTNGIIGSITYSDKQWLGYLIDFDVVVDMDSITPLNKIGLRFMQYVGAGVYMPKSVSYSFSNDGINFTTPIKVENTIPDTERKLSFKTFESSFTNTSARYIRVQADNSRRQFLFTDEVIVN
;
A
#
# COMPACT_ATOMS: atom_id res chain seq x y z
N MET A 1 52.71 -18.18 -8.02
CA MET A 1 51.27 -18.19 -8.15
C MET A 1 50.48 -18.83 -6.97
N LYS A 2 50.96 -19.90 -6.32
CA LYS A 2 50.23 -20.53 -5.18
C LYS A 2 50.16 -19.71 -3.87
N LYS A 3 51.08 -18.78 -3.58
CA LYS A 3 51.07 -17.95 -2.37
C LYS A 3 50.10 -16.77 -2.42
N TYR A 4 49.72 -16.27 -3.60
CA TYR A 4 48.76 -15.17 -3.70
C TYR A 4 47.32 -15.64 -3.71
N PHE A 5 47.07 -16.91 -4.07
CA PHE A 5 45.72 -17.48 -4.02
C PHE A 5 45.23 -17.73 -2.59
N SER A 6 46.14 -18.12 -1.68
CA SER A 6 45.79 -18.34 -0.26
C SER A 6 45.51 -17.03 0.48
N VAL A 7 46.16 -15.92 0.10
CA VAL A 7 45.91 -14.60 0.71
C VAL A 7 44.57 -14.02 0.25
N LEU A 8 44.23 -14.22 -1.04
CA LEU A 8 42.93 -13.75 -1.58
C LEU A 8 41.72 -14.50 -0.95
N VAL A 9 41.85 -15.79 -0.70
CA VAL A 9 40.79 -16.60 -0.07
C VAL A 9 40.60 -16.24 1.39
N VAL A 10 41.70 -15.96 2.11
CA VAL A 10 41.61 -15.52 3.53
C VAL A 10 41.05 -14.11 3.63
N VAL A 11 41.35 -13.20 2.72
CA VAL A 11 40.79 -11.85 2.68
C VAL A 11 39.29 -11.89 2.30
N PHE A 12 38.91 -12.79 1.36
CA PHE A 12 37.50 -12.97 1.01
C PHE A 12 36.70 -13.60 2.16
N PHE A 13 37.25 -14.57 2.90
CA PHE A 13 36.62 -15.14 4.11
C PHE A 13 36.55 -14.13 5.26
N LEU A 14 37.56 -13.28 5.44
CA LEU A 14 37.53 -12.19 6.42
C LEU A 14 36.54 -11.09 6.01
N MET A 15 36.40 -10.74 4.73
CA MET A 15 35.34 -9.82 4.27
C MET A 15 33.94 -10.41 4.41
N VAL A 16 33.74 -11.70 4.18
CA VAL A 16 32.45 -12.36 4.39
C VAL A 16 32.11 -12.47 5.89
N LEU A 17 33.11 -12.69 6.75
CA LEU A 17 32.92 -12.68 8.22
C LEU A 17 32.68 -11.26 8.76
N VAL A 18 33.29 -10.23 8.19
CA VAL A 18 33.04 -8.83 8.55
C VAL A 18 31.67 -8.38 8.05
N LEU A 19 31.22 -8.84 6.88
CA LEU A 19 29.84 -8.58 6.40
C LEU A 19 28.76 -9.33 7.20
N GLN A 20 29.09 -10.42 7.89
CA GLN A 20 28.18 -11.10 8.81
C GLN A 20 28.17 -10.48 10.24
N GLN A 21 29.18 -9.67 10.59
CA GLN A 21 29.22 -9.01 11.92
C GLN A 21 28.62 -7.60 11.95
N THR A 22 28.29 -6.99 10.80
CA THR A 22 27.72 -5.63 10.75
C THR A 22 26.19 -5.55 10.93
N VAL A 23 25.53 -6.61 11.38
CA VAL A 23 24.10 -6.59 11.80
C VAL A 23 23.95 -6.98 13.27
N ALA A 24 24.95 -6.77 14.08
CA ALA A 24 24.77 -6.72 15.54
C ALA A 24 24.26 -5.31 15.92
N GLN A 25 23.00 -4.98 15.54
CA GLN A 25 22.28 -3.91 16.23
C GLN A 25 22.31 -4.21 17.72
N SER A 26 22.67 -3.21 18.53
CA SER A 26 22.63 -3.24 19.97
C SER A 26 21.34 -3.92 20.44
N THR A 27 21.43 -5.16 20.87
CA THR A 27 20.35 -5.85 21.57
C THR A 27 20.25 -5.25 22.99
N ASN A 28 19.83 -4.00 23.08
CA ASN A 28 19.20 -3.55 24.30
C ASN A 28 18.02 -4.50 24.50
N ALA A 29 18.06 -5.25 25.59
CA ALA A 29 17.08 -6.26 25.92
C ALA A 29 15.70 -5.60 25.98
N ILE A 30 14.92 -5.69 24.87
CA ILE A 30 13.53 -5.28 24.87
C ILE A 30 12.87 -6.18 25.92
N ALA A 31 12.46 -5.58 27.03
CA ALA A 31 11.74 -6.28 28.08
C ALA A 31 10.47 -6.88 27.45
N THR A 32 10.26 -8.14 27.67
CA THR A 32 9.13 -8.91 27.14
C THR A 32 7.86 -8.46 27.88
N SER A 33 7.13 -7.51 27.30
CA SER A 33 5.93 -6.89 27.88
C SER A 33 4.68 -7.28 27.09
N LEU A 34 3.55 -7.44 27.77
CA LEU A 34 2.23 -7.59 27.14
C LEU A 34 1.83 -6.33 26.36
N THR A 35 2.48 -5.21 26.61
CA THR A 35 2.19 -3.94 25.89
C THR A 35 2.75 -3.92 24.48
N ASN A 36 3.58 -4.90 24.09
CA ASN A 36 4.15 -4.98 22.72
C ASN A 36 3.20 -5.59 21.68
N ILE A 37 1.98 -5.96 22.05
CA ILE A 37 0.99 -6.54 21.13
C ILE A 37 0.61 -5.55 20.04
N ILE A 38 0.60 -6.01 18.77
CA ILE A 38 0.03 -5.30 17.61
C ILE A 38 -1.00 -6.21 16.92
N PRO A 39 -2.19 -5.69 16.58
CA PRO A 39 -2.73 -4.36 16.88
C PRO A 39 -2.94 -4.15 18.39
N LYS A 40 -2.87 -2.86 18.80
CA LYS A 40 -2.97 -2.46 20.21
C LYS A 40 -4.32 -2.88 20.80
N PRO A 41 -4.32 -3.68 21.89
CA PRO A 41 -5.57 -4.05 22.55
C PRO A 41 -6.28 -2.86 23.21
N VAL A 42 -7.57 -3.02 23.45
CA VAL A 42 -8.40 -2.02 24.17
C VAL A 42 -7.82 -1.75 25.56
N SER A 43 -7.39 -2.79 26.28
CA SER A 43 -6.77 -2.65 27.60
C SER A 43 -5.77 -3.77 27.87
N VAL A 44 -4.63 -3.41 28.44
CA VAL A 44 -3.62 -4.34 28.96
C VAL A 44 -3.23 -3.91 30.36
N LYS A 45 -3.29 -4.84 31.32
CA LYS A 45 -2.80 -4.64 32.68
C LYS A 45 -1.85 -5.76 33.03
N GLU A 46 -0.58 -5.44 33.15
CA GLU A 46 0.45 -6.42 33.57
C GLU A 46 0.32 -6.75 35.04
N ALA A 47 0.76 -7.95 35.42
CA ALA A 47 0.83 -8.46 36.80
C ALA A 47 2.16 -9.13 37.01
N PRO A 48 2.64 -9.20 38.26
CA PRO A 48 3.87 -9.94 38.61
C PRO A 48 3.78 -11.42 38.24
N GLY A 49 4.91 -12.00 37.80
CA GLY A 49 5.05 -13.42 37.50
C GLY A 49 4.96 -13.74 36.00
N VAL A 50 5.18 -15.02 35.72
CA VAL A 50 5.15 -15.58 34.37
C VAL A 50 4.32 -16.86 34.32
N PHE A 51 3.61 -17.09 33.24
CA PHE A 51 3.04 -18.39 32.93
C PHE A 51 4.06 -19.19 32.10
N THR A 52 4.26 -20.46 32.47
CA THR A 52 5.18 -21.36 31.77
C THR A 52 4.40 -22.43 31.03
N PHE A 53 4.62 -22.53 29.70
CA PHE A 53 4.12 -23.61 28.87
C PHE A 53 4.93 -24.89 29.15
N TYR A 54 4.24 -25.98 29.40
CA TYR A 54 4.82 -27.31 29.52
C TYR A 54 4.26 -28.24 28.48
N ARG A 55 4.96 -29.34 28.18
CA ARG A 55 4.49 -30.36 27.24
C ARG A 55 3.14 -30.97 27.65
N ASN A 56 2.88 -31.03 28.94
CA ASN A 56 1.63 -31.52 29.53
C ASN A 56 0.71 -30.37 30.02
N THR A 57 0.83 -29.18 29.49
CA THR A 57 -0.13 -28.11 29.75
C THR A 57 -1.53 -28.57 29.27
N LEU A 58 -2.48 -28.62 30.20
CA LEU A 58 -3.86 -29.04 29.90
C LEU A 58 -4.62 -27.90 29.21
N ILE A 59 -5.22 -28.19 28.07
CA ILE A 59 -6.07 -27.22 27.36
C ILE A 59 -7.53 -27.70 27.40
N GLU A 60 -8.33 -27.00 28.23
CA GLU A 60 -9.77 -27.23 28.39
C GLU A 60 -10.57 -26.30 27.50
N THR A 61 -11.59 -26.81 26.81
CA THR A 61 -12.47 -25.98 25.94
C THR A 61 -13.84 -26.62 25.80
N PRO A 62 -14.93 -25.84 25.74
CA PRO A 62 -16.23 -26.34 25.31
C PRO A 62 -16.18 -26.71 23.81
N ALA A 63 -17.06 -27.62 23.37
CA ALA A 63 -17.10 -28.11 22.00
C ALA A 63 -17.22 -26.97 20.96
N SER A 64 -17.99 -25.92 21.27
CA SER A 64 -18.17 -24.75 20.42
C SER A 64 -16.92 -23.91 20.17
N LEU A 65 -15.84 -24.10 20.94
CA LEU A 65 -14.57 -23.37 20.82
C LEU A 65 -13.38 -24.29 20.48
N VAL A 66 -13.66 -25.54 20.06
CA VAL A 66 -12.60 -26.56 19.85
C VAL A 66 -11.53 -26.15 18.84
N HIS A 67 -11.88 -25.40 17.80
CA HIS A 67 -10.90 -24.93 16.79
C HIS A 67 -9.86 -23.97 17.39
N ALA A 68 -10.22 -23.15 18.39
CA ALA A 68 -9.27 -22.31 19.08
C ALA A 68 -8.23 -23.14 19.87
N LYS A 69 -8.67 -24.24 20.52
CA LYS A 69 -7.77 -25.22 21.15
C LYS A 69 -6.86 -25.88 20.11
N GLN A 70 -7.40 -26.34 19.00
CA GLN A 70 -6.63 -26.99 17.92
C GLN A 70 -5.56 -26.04 17.35
N LEU A 71 -5.92 -24.78 17.11
CA LEU A 71 -4.99 -23.76 16.65
C LEU A 71 -3.83 -23.59 17.67
N LEU A 72 -4.14 -23.42 18.95
CA LEU A 72 -3.11 -23.28 19.99
C LEU A 72 -2.23 -24.51 20.09
N GLN A 73 -2.81 -25.71 20.07
CA GLN A 73 -2.06 -26.98 20.11
C GLN A 73 -1.11 -27.12 18.93
N SER A 74 -1.59 -26.78 17.72
CA SER A 74 -0.76 -26.80 16.52
C SER A 74 0.44 -25.84 16.64
N GLN A 75 0.26 -24.65 17.20
CA GLN A 75 1.36 -23.69 17.40
C GLN A 75 2.33 -24.15 18.49
N LEU A 76 1.82 -24.70 19.61
CA LEU A 76 2.66 -25.18 20.72
C LEU A 76 3.43 -26.45 20.35
N SER A 77 2.93 -27.28 19.42
CA SER A 77 3.60 -28.50 18.96
C SER A 77 4.93 -28.24 18.24
N ASN A 78 5.15 -27.00 17.74
CA ASN A 78 6.41 -26.58 17.12
C ASN A 78 7.55 -26.46 18.14
N TYR A 79 7.26 -26.59 19.45
CA TYR A 79 8.24 -26.43 20.53
C TYR A 79 8.38 -27.70 21.35
N ASN A 80 9.62 -28.05 21.67
CA ASN A 80 9.91 -29.20 22.56
C ASN A 80 9.99 -28.75 24.03
N PHE A 81 8.84 -28.42 24.61
CA PHE A 81 8.78 -27.98 26.01
C PHE A 81 9.02 -29.14 26.99
N ALA A 82 9.65 -28.83 28.15
CA ALA A 82 9.78 -29.77 29.27
C ALA A 82 8.41 -30.12 29.86
N SER A 83 8.31 -31.31 30.50
CA SER A 83 7.15 -31.71 31.31
C SER A 83 7.30 -31.24 32.74
N ASN A 84 6.18 -30.98 33.43
CA ASN A 84 6.16 -30.63 34.86
C ASN A 84 5.18 -31.57 35.61
N LYS A 85 5.52 -31.99 36.85
CA LYS A 85 4.68 -32.88 37.68
C LYS A 85 3.30 -32.29 37.99
N GLN A 86 3.19 -30.95 38.20
CA GLN A 86 1.91 -30.28 38.52
C GLN A 86 1.17 -29.81 37.27
N GLY A 87 1.88 -29.64 36.15
CA GLY A 87 1.30 -29.07 34.91
C GLY A 87 0.83 -27.63 35.11
N THR A 88 0.38 -27.04 33.99
CA THR A 88 -0.33 -25.77 33.95
C THR A 88 -1.59 -25.98 33.12
N LYS A 89 -2.53 -25.05 33.15
CA LYS A 89 -3.75 -25.18 32.36
C LYS A 89 -4.12 -23.91 31.60
N ILE A 90 -4.74 -24.11 30.45
CA ILE A 90 -5.36 -23.06 29.65
C ILE A 90 -6.83 -23.42 29.51
N LYS A 91 -7.73 -22.49 29.88
CA LYS A 91 -9.17 -22.75 29.83
C LYS A 91 -9.85 -21.74 28.94
N TYR A 92 -10.55 -22.24 27.92
CA TYR A 92 -11.46 -21.45 27.11
C TYR A 92 -12.87 -21.49 27.71
N ILE A 93 -13.51 -20.33 27.76
CA ILE A 93 -14.86 -20.14 28.33
C ILE A 93 -15.70 -19.36 27.33
N LEU A 94 -16.89 -19.86 27.05
CA LEU A 94 -17.88 -19.11 26.27
C LEU A 94 -18.52 -18.06 27.19
N ALA A 95 -18.44 -16.80 26.80
CA ALA A 95 -19.03 -15.69 27.54
C ALA A 95 -20.56 -15.75 27.57
N GLY A 96 -21.14 -15.57 28.74
CA GLY A 96 -22.57 -15.47 28.91
C GLY A 96 -23.16 -14.13 28.50
N SER A 97 -24.48 -13.99 28.58
CA SER A 97 -25.17 -12.73 28.23
C SER A 97 -24.83 -11.56 29.17
N ALA A 98 -24.47 -11.86 30.43
CA ALA A 98 -24.03 -10.86 31.41
C ALA A 98 -22.62 -10.33 31.17
N ASP A 99 -21.79 -11.06 30.42
CA ASP A 99 -20.44 -10.61 30.07
C ASP A 99 -20.54 -9.53 28.96
N LYS A 100 -20.07 -8.34 29.23
CA LYS A 100 -20.03 -7.22 28.27
C LYS A 100 -18.90 -7.39 27.24
N ILE A 101 -18.88 -8.53 26.55
CA ILE A 101 -17.89 -8.84 25.50
C ILE A 101 -18.53 -8.65 24.13
N ALA A 102 -17.89 -7.87 23.25
CA ALA A 102 -18.33 -7.64 21.87
C ALA A 102 -18.33 -8.93 21.04
N LYS A 103 -18.97 -8.92 19.85
CA LYS A 103 -19.15 -10.10 18.99
C LYS A 103 -17.82 -10.83 18.69
N GLU A 104 -16.76 -10.11 18.36
CA GLU A 104 -15.39 -10.65 18.14
C GLU A 104 -14.47 -10.36 19.34
N GLY A 105 -15.03 -9.87 20.46
CA GLY A 105 -14.27 -9.51 21.64
C GLY A 105 -13.86 -10.72 22.47
N TYR A 106 -12.84 -10.52 23.30
CA TYR A 106 -12.35 -11.51 24.25
C TYR A 106 -11.65 -10.87 25.45
N THR A 107 -11.46 -11.68 26.49
CA THR A 107 -10.57 -11.38 27.61
C THR A 107 -9.58 -12.53 27.79
N ILE A 108 -8.34 -12.20 28.13
CA ILE A 108 -7.30 -13.18 28.51
C ILE A 108 -6.79 -12.79 29.89
N THR A 109 -6.89 -13.72 30.84
CA THR A 109 -6.25 -13.59 32.16
C THR A 109 -5.12 -14.58 32.24
N ILE A 110 -3.90 -14.10 32.46
CA ILE A 110 -2.68 -14.89 32.55
C ILE A 110 -2.18 -14.85 33.99
N ALA A 111 -2.16 -16.00 34.66
CA ALA A 111 -1.63 -16.19 35.98
C ALA A 111 -0.54 -17.29 35.93
N PRO A 112 0.35 -17.43 36.94
CA PRO A 112 1.49 -18.38 36.89
C PRO A 112 1.10 -19.84 36.61
N ASN A 113 -0.08 -20.28 37.03
CA ASN A 113 -0.56 -21.66 36.90
C ASN A 113 -1.70 -21.86 35.93
N ALA A 114 -2.32 -20.76 35.44
CA ALA A 114 -3.46 -20.86 34.54
C ALA A 114 -3.58 -19.66 33.61
N ILE A 115 -4.05 -19.93 32.35
CA ILE A 115 -4.57 -18.92 31.43
C ILE A 115 -6.07 -19.16 31.28
N ILE A 116 -6.86 -18.08 31.40
CA ILE A 116 -8.30 -18.12 31.17
C ILE A 116 -8.59 -17.22 29.96
N VAL A 117 -9.12 -17.81 28.90
CA VAL A 117 -9.62 -17.11 27.70
C VAL A 117 -11.13 -17.12 27.74
N LYS A 118 -11.76 -15.94 27.79
CA LYS A 118 -13.21 -15.80 27.69
C LYS A 118 -13.56 -15.06 26.41
N ALA A 119 -14.40 -15.65 25.56
CA ALA A 119 -14.80 -15.09 24.27
C ALA A 119 -16.30 -15.26 24.00
N LYS A 120 -16.89 -14.37 23.22
CA LYS A 120 -18.33 -14.40 22.88
C LYS A 120 -18.70 -15.56 21.94
N ASN A 121 -17.78 -15.94 21.08
CA ASN A 121 -17.94 -17.00 20.07
C ASN A 121 -16.57 -17.54 19.63
N ILE A 122 -16.59 -18.47 18.66
CA ILE A 122 -15.35 -19.07 18.13
C ILE A 122 -14.41 -18.03 17.51
N GLN A 123 -14.93 -16.99 16.85
CA GLN A 123 -14.12 -15.96 16.22
C GLN A 123 -13.30 -15.19 17.27
N GLY A 124 -13.95 -14.74 18.36
CA GLY A 124 -13.26 -14.10 19.47
C GLY A 124 -12.23 -15.02 20.15
N ALA A 125 -12.52 -16.33 20.25
CA ALA A 125 -11.58 -17.31 20.81
C ALA A 125 -10.34 -17.52 19.93
N LEU A 126 -10.49 -17.56 18.58
CA LEU A 126 -9.40 -17.62 17.63
C LEU A 126 -8.52 -16.37 17.69
N LEU A 127 -9.14 -15.18 17.76
CA LEU A 127 -8.42 -13.90 17.92
C LEU A 127 -7.62 -13.85 19.25
N ALA A 128 -8.21 -14.34 20.34
CA ALA A 128 -7.53 -14.47 21.63
C ALA A 128 -6.34 -15.45 21.53
N THR A 129 -6.53 -16.57 20.82
CA THR A 129 -5.45 -17.55 20.58
C THR A 129 -4.31 -16.92 19.78
N ASN A 130 -4.61 -16.18 18.72
CA ASN A 130 -3.59 -15.46 17.95
C ASN A 130 -2.84 -14.43 18.81
N THR A 131 -3.53 -13.77 19.75
CA THR A 131 -2.87 -12.88 20.72
C THR A 131 -1.91 -13.65 21.63
N LEU A 132 -2.30 -14.82 22.15
CA LEU A 132 -1.40 -15.65 22.96
C LEU A 132 -0.19 -16.13 22.18
N VAL A 133 -0.39 -16.56 20.93
CA VAL A 133 0.69 -16.95 19.99
C VAL A 133 1.62 -15.77 19.73
N GLN A 134 1.09 -14.58 19.47
CA GLN A 134 1.91 -13.39 19.27
C GLN A 134 2.76 -13.06 20.49
N ILE A 135 2.14 -13.05 21.71
CA ILE A 135 2.87 -12.82 22.96
C ILE A 135 4.00 -13.84 23.10
N GLN A 136 3.74 -15.14 22.89
CA GLN A 136 4.73 -16.19 22.98
C GLN A 136 5.88 -15.99 21.98
N LEU A 137 5.57 -15.69 20.72
CA LEU A 137 6.56 -15.50 19.67
C LEU A 137 7.48 -14.29 19.91
N LEU A 138 6.97 -13.26 20.57
CA LEU A 138 7.73 -12.07 20.97
C LEU A 138 8.72 -12.34 22.13
N GLN A 139 8.57 -13.46 22.87
CA GLN A 139 9.48 -13.76 23.97
C GLN A 139 10.82 -14.29 23.46
N LYS A 140 11.90 -13.95 24.18
CA LYS A 140 13.22 -14.60 24.02
C LYS A 140 13.12 -16.08 24.38
N ASN A 141 12.46 -16.37 25.50
CA ASN A 141 12.14 -17.74 25.93
C ASN A 141 10.67 -18.03 25.60
N ALA A 142 10.43 -18.69 24.47
CA ALA A 142 9.08 -19.03 23.99
C ALA A 142 8.29 -19.93 24.97
N GLN A 143 8.93 -20.48 26.01
CA GLN A 143 8.26 -21.27 27.03
C GLN A 143 7.55 -20.41 28.08
N GLN A 144 7.85 -19.12 28.19
CA GLN A 144 7.32 -18.25 29.24
C GLN A 144 6.67 -17.00 28.66
N ILE A 145 5.51 -16.62 29.22
CA ILE A 145 4.85 -15.35 28.90
C ILE A 145 4.52 -14.59 30.19
N PRO A 146 4.51 -13.23 30.17
CA PRO A 146 4.19 -12.40 31.33
C PRO A 146 2.74 -12.62 31.80
N CYS A 147 2.53 -12.49 33.13
CA CYS A 147 1.19 -12.48 33.72
C CYS A 147 0.48 -11.13 33.50
N GLY A 148 -0.86 -11.16 33.42
CA GLY A 148 -1.66 -9.96 33.27
C GLY A 148 -3.06 -10.23 32.76
N ILE A 149 -3.77 -9.14 32.45
CA ILE A 149 -5.12 -9.16 31.90
C ILE A 149 -5.13 -8.37 30.61
N ILE A 150 -5.71 -8.96 29.56
CA ILE A 150 -5.95 -8.33 28.27
C ILE A 150 -7.46 -8.32 28.01
N ILE A 151 -7.99 -7.15 27.67
CA ILE A 151 -9.37 -6.98 27.21
C ILE A 151 -9.30 -6.39 25.82
N ASP A 152 -9.99 -7.02 24.86
CA ASP A 152 -9.79 -6.64 23.46
C ASP A 152 -11.02 -6.88 22.60
N SER A 153 -11.17 -6.04 21.58
CA SER A 153 -12.20 -6.16 20.55
C SER A 153 -11.87 -5.26 19.34
N PRO A 154 -12.25 -5.64 18.11
CA PRO A 154 -12.00 -4.84 16.94
C PRO A 154 -12.87 -3.59 16.83
N ARG A 155 -12.34 -2.55 16.18
CA ARG A 155 -13.09 -1.37 15.75
C ARG A 155 -14.01 -1.67 14.57
N PHE A 156 -13.51 -2.41 13.57
CA PHE A 156 -14.23 -2.76 12.37
C PHE A 156 -14.43 -4.27 12.24
N GLU A 157 -15.57 -4.66 11.66
CA GLU A 157 -15.88 -6.08 11.42
C GLU A 157 -15.18 -6.65 10.18
N TYR A 158 -14.76 -5.81 9.22
CA TYR A 158 -13.99 -6.21 8.05
C TYR A 158 -12.55 -5.69 8.14
N ARG A 159 -11.58 -6.59 8.09
CA ARG A 159 -10.14 -6.31 8.17
C ARG A 159 -9.43 -7.21 7.16
N GLY A 160 -9.20 -6.68 5.97
CA GLY A 160 -8.80 -7.48 4.81
C GLY A 160 -7.36 -7.27 4.36
N MET A 161 -6.85 -8.30 3.67
CA MET A 161 -5.70 -8.22 2.78
C MET A 161 -6.06 -8.86 1.46
N HIS A 162 -5.75 -8.18 0.37
CA HIS A 162 -5.91 -8.66 -1.00
C HIS A 162 -4.58 -9.24 -1.49
N MET A 163 -4.66 -10.23 -2.37
CA MET A 163 -3.51 -10.79 -3.08
C MET A 163 -3.90 -11.11 -4.50
N ASP A 164 -3.27 -10.43 -5.46
CA ASP A 164 -3.36 -10.72 -6.87
C ASP A 164 -2.44 -11.89 -7.22
N VAL A 165 -3.03 -13.00 -7.65
CA VAL A 165 -2.31 -14.20 -8.13
C VAL A 165 -2.42 -14.38 -9.64
N SER A 166 -3.11 -13.45 -10.31
CA SER A 166 -3.27 -13.45 -11.77
C SER A 166 -2.04 -12.90 -12.47
N ARG A 167 -1.61 -11.69 -12.14
CA ARG A 167 -0.43 -11.09 -12.78
C ARG A 167 0.82 -11.90 -12.49
N ASN A 168 0.96 -12.41 -11.26
CA ASN A 168 2.00 -13.37 -10.90
C ASN A 168 1.44 -14.51 -10.04
N PHE A 169 1.75 -15.75 -10.41
CA PHE A 169 1.27 -16.95 -9.73
C PHE A 169 2.12 -17.26 -8.49
N TYR A 170 1.49 -17.49 -7.35
CA TYR A 170 2.16 -17.85 -6.10
C TYR A 170 1.78 -19.24 -5.60
N PRO A 171 2.72 -20.02 -5.02
CA PRO A 171 2.46 -21.38 -4.57
C PRO A 171 1.59 -21.41 -3.30
N ILE A 172 0.82 -22.49 -3.13
CA ILE A 172 -0.05 -22.76 -1.97
C ILE A 172 0.69 -22.62 -0.63
N SER A 173 1.95 -23.07 -0.57
CA SER A 173 2.77 -22.97 0.65
C SER A 173 2.99 -21.52 1.08
N PHE A 174 3.16 -20.62 0.12
CA PHE A 174 3.29 -19.20 0.41
C PHE A 174 1.97 -18.57 0.87
N ILE A 175 0.85 -18.92 0.22
CA ILE A 175 -0.48 -18.44 0.64
C ILE A 175 -0.76 -18.86 2.09
N LYS A 176 -0.44 -20.10 2.48
CA LYS A 176 -0.58 -20.57 3.86
C LYS A 176 0.30 -19.77 4.83
N LYS A 177 1.58 -19.52 4.48
CA LYS A 177 2.46 -18.65 5.27
C LYS A 177 1.88 -17.24 5.44
N TYR A 178 1.33 -16.68 4.36
CA TYR A 178 0.73 -15.34 4.40
C TYR A 178 -0.51 -15.30 5.30
N LEU A 179 -1.36 -16.33 5.24
CA LEU A 179 -2.53 -16.50 6.12
C LEU A 179 -2.12 -16.63 7.61
N ASP A 180 -1.01 -17.30 7.92
CA ASP A 180 -0.48 -17.36 9.28
C ASP A 180 -0.14 -15.96 9.82
N ILE A 181 0.51 -15.15 8.99
CA ILE A 181 0.88 -13.77 9.37
C ILE A 181 -0.36 -12.89 9.47
N MET A 182 -1.30 -13.00 8.54
CA MET A 182 -2.59 -12.30 8.61
C MET A 182 -3.32 -12.59 9.93
N ALA A 183 -3.41 -13.86 10.32
CA ALA A 183 -4.04 -14.28 11.57
C ALA A 183 -3.33 -13.68 12.80
N LEU A 184 -1.99 -13.68 12.80
CA LEU A 184 -1.17 -13.13 13.87
C LEU A 184 -1.45 -11.63 14.11
N TYR A 185 -1.75 -10.89 13.04
CA TYR A 185 -2.12 -9.48 13.08
C TYR A 185 -3.64 -9.22 13.02
N LYS A 186 -4.46 -10.25 13.29
CA LYS A 186 -5.93 -10.16 13.46
C LYS A 186 -6.71 -9.70 12.22
N PHE A 187 -6.16 -9.89 11.03
CA PHE A 187 -6.96 -9.83 9.81
C PHE A 187 -7.95 -10.99 9.81
N ASN A 188 -9.16 -10.76 9.29
CA ASN A 188 -10.22 -11.77 9.23
C ASN A 188 -10.72 -12.04 7.81
N THR A 189 -10.18 -11.37 6.81
CA THR A 189 -10.58 -11.54 5.42
C THR A 189 -9.37 -11.60 4.50
N PHE A 190 -9.29 -12.66 3.71
CA PHE A 190 -8.35 -12.82 2.61
C PHE A 190 -9.11 -12.65 1.29
N HIS A 191 -8.87 -11.57 0.59
CA HIS A 191 -9.43 -11.31 -0.73
C HIS A 191 -8.47 -11.88 -1.77
N TRP A 192 -8.90 -12.94 -2.44
CA TRP A 192 -8.09 -13.71 -3.37
C TRP A 192 -8.48 -13.37 -4.81
N HIS A 193 -7.67 -12.53 -5.46
CA HIS A 193 -7.88 -12.11 -6.84
C HIS A 193 -7.37 -13.20 -7.79
N LEU A 194 -8.30 -14.03 -8.26
CA LEU A 194 -8.02 -15.30 -8.94
C LEU A 194 -7.97 -15.20 -10.45
N THR A 195 -8.54 -14.13 -11.03
CA THR A 195 -8.68 -14.01 -12.49
C THR A 195 -8.45 -12.58 -12.93
N ASP A 196 -7.73 -12.41 -14.02
CA ASP A 196 -7.47 -11.15 -14.71
C ASP A 196 -6.77 -11.46 -16.04
N GLY A 197 -6.66 -10.50 -16.95
CA GLY A 197 -6.05 -10.69 -18.27
C GLY A 197 -4.76 -11.51 -18.31
N PRO A 198 -3.79 -11.32 -17.40
CA PRO A 198 -2.56 -12.12 -17.38
C PRO A 198 -2.72 -13.60 -17.03
N GLY A 199 -3.87 -14.02 -16.49
CA GLY A 199 -4.12 -15.45 -16.31
C GLY A 199 -5.27 -15.79 -15.37
N TRP A 200 -6.00 -16.82 -15.72
CA TRP A 200 -7.04 -17.47 -14.92
C TRP A 200 -6.42 -18.47 -13.94
N ARG A 201 -6.71 -18.40 -12.63
CA ARG A 201 -5.99 -19.18 -11.63
C ARG A 201 -6.81 -20.22 -10.86
N LEU A 202 -8.06 -20.48 -11.24
CA LEU A 202 -8.90 -21.45 -10.55
C LEU A 202 -9.43 -22.52 -11.52
N GLN A 203 -9.30 -23.79 -11.16
CA GLN A 203 -9.89 -24.87 -11.94
C GLN A 203 -11.43 -24.80 -11.94
N ILE A 204 -12.00 -24.76 -13.15
CA ILE A 204 -13.45 -24.83 -13.41
C ILE A 204 -13.70 -26.01 -14.33
N ASN A 205 -14.36 -27.01 -13.82
CA ASN A 205 -14.56 -28.30 -14.54
C ASN A 205 -15.44 -28.11 -15.79
N SER A 206 -16.43 -27.25 -15.73
CA SER A 206 -17.32 -26.91 -16.87
C SER A 206 -16.60 -26.22 -18.02
N TYR A 207 -15.42 -25.60 -17.75
CA TYR A 207 -14.68 -24.82 -18.74
C TYR A 207 -13.17 -25.10 -18.69
N PRO A 208 -12.73 -26.30 -19.17
CA PRO A 208 -11.33 -26.74 -18.99
C PRO A 208 -10.28 -25.87 -19.67
N LYS A 209 -10.62 -25.13 -20.74
CA LYS A 209 -9.67 -24.21 -21.38
C LYS A 209 -9.24 -23.03 -20.48
N LEU A 210 -9.99 -22.75 -19.40
CA LEU A 210 -9.59 -21.75 -18.42
C LEU A 210 -8.28 -22.11 -17.73
N THR A 211 -8.00 -23.40 -17.55
CA THR A 211 -6.75 -23.85 -16.94
C THR A 211 -5.78 -24.47 -17.94
N SER A 212 -6.25 -25.12 -19.00
CA SER A 212 -5.33 -25.70 -20.00
C SER A 212 -4.73 -24.68 -20.98
N MET A 213 -5.26 -23.43 -21.01
CA MET A 213 -4.78 -22.36 -21.89
C MET A 213 -4.75 -21.00 -21.15
N ALA A 214 -5.88 -20.51 -20.65
CA ALA A 214 -5.99 -19.15 -20.09
C ALA A 214 -5.17 -18.94 -18.80
N ALA A 215 -4.69 -20.01 -18.16
CA ALA A 215 -3.79 -19.96 -17.02
C ALA A 215 -2.31 -19.77 -17.39
N PHE A 216 -1.96 -19.83 -18.67
CA PHE A 216 -0.58 -19.82 -19.14
C PHE A 216 -0.37 -18.76 -20.22
N ARG A 217 0.67 -17.96 -20.07
CA ARG A 217 0.98 -16.86 -21.00
C ARG A 217 2.40 -16.93 -21.51
N THR A 218 2.66 -16.23 -22.62
CA THR A 218 4.01 -15.89 -23.05
C THR A 218 4.65 -14.91 -22.03
N HIS A 219 5.96 -14.92 -21.89
CA HIS A 219 6.73 -14.02 -21.01
C HIS A 219 6.45 -14.21 -19.50
N ASN A 220 7.50 -14.37 -18.72
CA ASN A 220 7.42 -14.56 -17.27
C ASN A 220 7.08 -13.27 -16.52
N ASP A 221 7.57 -12.12 -17.00
CA ASP A 221 7.22 -10.86 -16.39
C ASP A 221 6.00 -10.24 -17.08
N TRP A 222 5.18 -9.57 -16.26
CA TRP A 222 3.95 -8.96 -16.72
C TRP A 222 4.20 -7.83 -17.75
N LYS A 223 5.23 -7.02 -17.55
CA LYS A 223 5.55 -5.87 -18.40
C LYS A 223 5.92 -6.28 -19.84
N SER A 224 6.73 -7.34 -20.00
CA SER A 224 7.03 -7.91 -21.29
C SER A 224 5.78 -8.48 -21.97
N TRP A 225 4.95 -9.20 -21.22
CA TRP A 225 3.68 -9.71 -21.75
C TRP A 225 2.76 -8.57 -22.18
N TRP A 226 2.59 -7.55 -21.34
CA TRP A 226 1.72 -6.40 -21.60
C TRP A 226 2.13 -5.59 -22.83
N ASN A 227 3.43 -5.40 -23.05
CA ASN A 227 3.98 -4.59 -24.15
C ASN A 227 4.15 -5.37 -25.46
N ASN A 228 3.85 -6.68 -25.46
CA ASN A 228 3.91 -7.53 -26.66
C ASN A 228 2.49 -7.98 -27.06
N GLU A 229 2.37 -9.16 -27.66
CA GLU A 229 1.10 -9.61 -28.26
C GLU A 229 0.05 -10.11 -27.25
N ARG A 230 0.35 -10.14 -25.94
CA ARG A 230 -0.52 -10.63 -24.84
C ARG A 230 -1.09 -12.02 -25.08
N LYS A 231 -0.29 -12.93 -25.65
CA LYS A 231 -0.75 -14.28 -26.02
C LYS A 231 -0.72 -15.26 -24.86
N TYR A 232 -1.59 -16.26 -25.01
CA TYR A 232 -1.66 -17.42 -24.11
C TYR A 232 -1.11 -18.66 -24.81
N LEU A 233 -0.61 -19.59 -23.98
CA LEU A 233 -0.01 -20.86 -24.40
C LEU A 233 -0.76 -22.01 -23.74
N SER A 234 -0.56 -23.23 -24.25
CA SER A 234 -1.13 -24.41 -23.63
C SER A 234 -0.31 -24.82 -22.40
N GLU A 235 -0.97 -25.49 -21.46
CA GLU A 235 -0.30 -26.18 -20.37
C GLU A 235 0.78 -27.14 -20.90
N GLY A 236 1.98 -27.08 -20.31
CA GLY A 236 3.13 -27.89 -20.74
C GLY A 236 3.97 -27.32 -21.87
N ASP A 237 3.61 -26.19 -22.48
CA ASP A 237 4.49 -25.49 -23.41
C ASP A 237 5.75 -25.02 -22.65
N PRO A 238 6.98 -25.30 -23.16
CA PRO A 238 8.21 -24.93 -22.47
C PRO A 238 8.42 -23.42 -22.31
N ASN A 239 7.73 -22.59 -23.08
CA ASN A 239 7.78 -21.13 -22.98
C ASN A 239 6.63 -20.53 -22.15
N ALA A 240 5.76 -21.37 -21.61
CA ALA A 240 4.60 -20.92 -20.86
C ALA A 240 4.97 -20.53 -19.43
N TYR A 241 4.55 -19.33 -19.02
CA TYR A 241 4.54 -18.89 -17.63
C TYR A 241 3.11 -18.91 -17.10
N GLY A 242 2.89 -19.51 -15.94
CA GLY A 242 1.58 -19.53 -15.31
C GLY A 242 1.41 -20.64 -14.30
N GLY A 243 0.18 -21.00 -14.08
CA GLY A 243 -0.26 -22.00 -13.14
C GLY A 243 -1.68 -21.72 -12.66
N TYR A 244 -2.26 -22.68 -11.99
CA TYR A 244 -3.61 -22.56 -11.42
C TYR A 244 -3.72 -23.40 -10.15
N TYR A 245 -4.76 -23.13 -9.37
CA TYR A 245 -5.12 -23.91 -8.21
C TYR A 245 -6.23 -24.89 -8.59
N THR A 246 -6.05 -26.16 -8.25
CA THR A 246 -7.15 -27.12 -8.37
C THR A 246 -8.27 -26.79 -7.38
N GLN A 247 -9.47 -27.30 -7.61
CA GLN A 247 -10.58 -27.10 -6.65
C GLN A 247 -10.24 -27.63 -5.25
N GLU A 248 -9.50 -28.74 -5.17
CA GLU A 248 -9.05 -29.32 -3.90
C GLU A 248 -8.05 -28.42 -3.21
N GLN A 249 -7.09 -27.84 -3.94
CA GLN A 249 -6.13 -26.87 -3.39
C GLN A 249 -6.82 -25.61 -2.88
N ALA A 250 -7.82 -25.12 -3.63
CA ALA A 250 -8.59 -23.95 -3.20
C ALA A 250 -9.42 -24.24 -1.94
N LYS A 251 -10.07 -25.43 -1.85
CA LYS A 251 -10.77 -25.88 -0.64
C LYS A 251 -9.83 -26.05 0.55
N ASP A 252 -8.60 -26.54 0.32
CA ASP A 252 -7.57 -26.65 1.37
C ASP A 252 -7.17 -25.27 1.90
N ILE A 253 -6.99 -24.27 1.04
CA ILE A 253 -6.75 -22.87 1.46
C ILE A 253 -7.94 -22.30 2.25
N VAL A 254 -9.16 -22.55 1.80
CA VAL A 254 -10.37 -22.11 2.52
C VAL A 254 -10.44 -22.72 3.92
N ALA A 255 -10.21 -24.02 4.04
CA ALA A 255 -10.19 -24.72 5.32
C ALA A 255 -9.07 -24.23 6.22
N TYR A 256 -7.87 -24.02 5.68
CA TYR A 256 -6.69 -23.51 6.38
C TYR A 256 -6.93 -22.10 6.93
N ALA A 257 -7.52 -21.20 6.13
CA ALA A 257 -7.89 -19.84 6.54
C ALA A 257 -8.98 -19.85 7.62
N SER A 258 -10.03 -20.66 7.43
CA SER A 258 -11.13 -20.81 8.38
C SER A 258 -10.66 -21.27 9.77
N ALA A 259 -9.71 -22.21 9.83
CA ALA A 259 -9.11 -22.66 11.09
C ALA A 259 -8.35 -21.53 11.84
N ARG A 260 -8.06 -20.42 11.18
CA ARG A 260 -7.41 -19.20 11.71
C ARG A 260 -8.37 -18.04 11.93
N GLY A 261 -9.65 -18.24 11.66
CA GLY A 261 -10.67 -17.19 11.74
C GLY A 261 -10.65 -16.23 10.55
N ILE A 262 -10.10 -16.65 9.40
CA ILE A 262 -10.04 -15.85 8.17
C ILE A 262 -11.04 -16.40 7.16
N THR A 263 -11.87 -15.52 6.62
CA THR A 263 -12.75 -15.81 5.49
C THR A 263 -12.02 -15.53 4.18
N VAL A 264 -12.09 -16.45 3.22
CA VAL A 264 -11.56 -16.25 1.87
C VAL A 264 -12.68 -15.74 0.98
N ILE A 265 -12.52 -14.56 0.41
CA ILE A 265 -13.41 -13.98 -0.61
C ILE A 265 -12.73 -14.16 -1.98
N PRO A 266 -13.29 -14.96 -2.90
CA PRO A 266 -12.78 -15.07 -4.25
C PRO A 266 -13.20 -13.86 -5.07
N GLU A 267 -12.30 -13.36 -5.92
CA GLU A 267 -12.63 -12.43 -6.98
C GLU A 267 -12.55 -13.12 -8.34
N ILE A 268 -13.63 -12.98 -9.10
CA ILE A 268 -13.79 -13.46 -10.48
C ILE A 268 -14.20 -12.27 -11.33
N GLU A 269 -13.30 -11.81 -12.16
CA GLU A 269 -13.46 -10.60 -12.93
C GLU A 269 -14.56 -10.67 -13.98
N MET A 270 -15.40 -9.67 -13.97
CA MET A 270 -16.45 -9.42 -14.98
C MET A 270 -17.01 -7.99 -14.82
N PRO A 271 -17.39 -7.30 -15.91
CA PRO A 271 -17.25 -7.73 -17.30
C PRO A 271 -15.88 -7.45 -17.92
N GLY A 272 -15.05 -6.59 -17.30
CA GLY A 272 -13.69 -6.24 -17.70
C GLY A 272 -12.65 -7.29 -17.30
N HIS A 273 -11.37 -6.98 -17.57
CA HIS A 273 -10.22 -7.80 -17.16
C HIS A 273 -10.33 -9.30 -17.54
N SER A 274 -10.98 -9.59 -18.68
CA SER A 274 -11.39 -10.94 -19.08
C SER A 274 -10.72 -11.41 -20.37
N GLU A 275 -9.57 -10.81 -20.76
CA GLU A 275 -8.86 -11.15 -22.02
C GLU A 275 -8.53 -12.63 -22.10
N GLU A 276 -8.13 -13.26 -20.97
CA GLU A 276 -7.75 -14.65 -20.88
C GLU A 276 -8.94 -15.59 -21.16
N VAL A 277 -10.12 -15.23 -20.63
CA VAL A 277 -11.37 -15.96 -20.90
C VAL A 277 -11.76 -15.82 -22.36
N LEU A 278 -11.72 -14.61 -22.89
CA LEU A 278 -12.16 -14.29 -24.26
C LEU A 278 -11.17 -14.78 -25.32
N ALA A 279 -9.92 -15.05 -24.95
CA ALA A 279 -8.99 -15.77 -25.81
C ALA A 279 -9.32 -17.27 -25.90
N ALA A 280 -9.70 -17.91 -24.77
CA ALA A 280 -10.05 -19.32 -24.69
C ALA A 280 -11.49 -19.63 -25.20
N TYR A 281 -12.41 -18.67 -25.03
CA TYR A 281 -13.85 -18.77 -25.40
C TYR A 281 -14.29 -17.49 -26.12
N PRO A 282 -13.82 -17.25 -27.36
CA PRO A 282 -14.03 -15.98 -28.07
C PRO A 282 -15.50 -15.69 -28.39
N GLU A 283 -16.37 -16.71 -28.43
CA GLU A 283 -17.82 -16.59 -28.61
C GLU A 283 -18.51 -15.76 -27.52
N LEU A 284 -17.86 -15.56 -26.37
CA LEU A 284 -18.35 -14.76 -25.25
C LEU A 284 -18.06 -13.26 -25.45
N SER A 285 -17.22 -12.91 -26.44
CA SER A 285 -16.88 -11.52 -26.79
C SER A 285 -17.84 -10.90 -27.79
N CYS A 286 -17.81 -9.57 -27.89
CA CYS A 286 -18.59 -8.84 -28.91
C CYS A 286 -18.14 -9.14 -30.34
N SER A 287 -16.87 -9.42 -30.56
CA SER A 287 -16.29 -9.71 -31.87
C SER A 287 -16.42 -11.15 -32.29
N GLY A 288 -16.59 -12.09 -31.33
CA GLY A 288 -16.50 -13.53 -31.58
C GLY A 288 -15.07 -14.01 -31.96
N LYS A 289 -14.05 -13.17 -31.76
CA LYS A 289 -12.65 -13.44 -32.12
C LYS A 289 -11.75 -13.30 -30.90
N PRO A 290 -10.73 -14.19 -30.74
CA PRO A 290 -9.76 -14.08 -29.66
C PRO A 290 -8.90 -12.82 -29.82
N TYR A 291 -8.38 -12.29 -28.72
CA TYR A 291 -7.45 -11.15 -28.65
C TYR A 291 -7.99 -9.81 -29.19
N VAL A 292 -9.31 -9.64 -29.30
CA VAL A 292 -9.93 -8.41 -29.84
C VAL A 292 -10.63 -7.60 -28.75
N ASN A 293 -11.17 -8.28 -27.76
CA ASN A 293 -11.92 -7.65 -26.66
C ASN A 293 -11.37 -8.11 -25.31
N ASP A 294 -11.53 -7.24 -24.35
CA ASP A 294 -11.17 -7.41 -22.92
C ASP A 294 -12.40 -7.46 -22.01
N VAL A 295 -13.60 -7.29 -22.58
CA VAL A 295 -14.88 -7.28 -21.86
C VAL A 295 -15.86 -8.31 -22.43
N PHE A 296 -16.61 -8.97 -21.56
CA PHE A 296 -17.72 -9.85 -21.98
C PHE A 296 -18.76 -9.13 -22.81
N CYS A 297 -19.38 -9.83 -23.73
CA CYS A 297 -20.52 -9.31 -24.48
C CYS A 297 -21.79 -9.32 -23.60
N ALA A 298 -22.15 -8.20 -23.02
CA ALA A 298 -23.33 -8.04 -22.16
C ALA A 298 -24.68 -8.20 -22.93
N GLY A 299 -24.65 -8.20 -24.26
CA GLY A 299 -25.79 -8.51 -25.11
C GLY A 299 -25.97 -10.00 -25.41
N ASN A 300 -24.99 -10.84 -25.08
CA ASN A 300 -24.99 -12.27 -25.42
C ASN A 300 -25.39 -13.12 -24.21
N GLU A 301 -26.44 -13.96 -24.36
CA GLU A 301 -26.88 -14.87 -23.29
C GLU A 301 -25.81 -15.91 -22.90
N ALA A 302 -25.01 -16.36 -23.87
CA ALA A 302 -23.92 -17.30 -23.57
C ALA A 302 -22.91 -16.75 -22.55
N SER A 303 -22.72 -15.42 -22.51
CA SER A 303 -21.87 -14.79 -21.47
C SER A 303 -22.47 -14.98 -20.08
N PHE A 304 -23.77 -14.85 -19.93
CA PHE A 304 -24.44 -15.05 -18.64
C PHE A 304 -24.46 -16.54 -18.24
N GLU A 305 -24.70 -17.44 -19.19
CA GLU A 305 -24.62 -18.89 -18.91
C GLU A 305 -23.22 -19.31 -18.47
N PHE A 306 -22.18 -18.75 -19.09
CA PHE A 306 -20.79 -18.95 -18.68
C PHE A 306 -20.58 -18.47 -17.24
N ILE A 307 -20.93 -17.21 -16.97
CA ILE A 307 -20.77 -16.58 -15.63
C ILE A 307 -21.50 -17.39 -14.56
N GLU A 308 -22.77 -17.79 -14.79
CA GLU A 308 -23.57 -18.54 -13.84
C GLU A 308 -22.98 -19.92 -13.54
N LYS A 309 -22.46 -20.63 -14.56
CA LYS A 309 -21.80 -21.94 -14.38
C LYS A 309 -20.49 -21.78 -13.60
N VAL A 310 -19.64 -20.79 -13.94
CA VAL A 310 -18.40 -20.50 -13.21
C VAL A 310 -18.72 -20.17 -11.75
N LEU A 311 -19.63 -19.25 -11.50
CA LEU A 311 -20.01 -18.86 -10.14
C LEU A 311 -20.62 -20.01 -9.34
N THR A 312 -21.31 -20.97 -9.99
CA THR A 312 -21.82 -22.17 -9.32
C THR A 312 -20.67 -23.01 -8.75
N GLU A 313 -19.61 -23.26 -9.52
CA GLU A 313 -18.44 -23.99 -9.05
C GLU A 313 -17.65 -23.19 -8.00
N VAL A 314 -17.51 -21.87 -8.19
CA VAL A 314 -16.88 -20.98 -7.21
C VAL A 314 -17.61 -21.03 -5.86
N MET A 315 -18.94 -20.94 -5.84
CA MET A 315 -19.72 -21.03 -4.60
C MET A 315 -19.63 -22.38 -3.90
N ALA A 316 -19.38 -23.46 -4.63
CA ALA A 316 -19.15 -24.80 -4.06
C ALA A 316 -17.77 -24.92 -3.38
N ILE A 317 -16.80 -24.09 -3.76
CA ILE A 317 -15.46 -24.05 -3.19
C ILE A 317 -15.40 -23.07 -2.02
N PHE A 318 -15.98 -21.87 -2.20
CA PHE A 318 -15.89 -20.76 -1.26
C PHE A 318 -17.20 -20.56 -0.49
N PRO A 319 -17.22 -20.84 0.82
CA PRO A 319 -18.42 -20.67 1.66
C PRO A 319 -18.66 -19.22 2.07
N SER A 320 -17.82 -18.29 1.63
CA SER A 320 -17.95 -16.86 1.91
C SER A 320 -19.34 -16.33 1.58
N LYS A 321 -19.86 -15.46 2.43
CA LYS A 321 -21.09 -14.71 2.14
C LYS A 321 -20.93 -13.82 0.90
N TYR A 322 -19.72 -13.31 0.66
CA TYR A 322 -19.42 -12.44 -0.45
C TYR A 322 -18.71 -13.19 -1.58
N ILE A 323 -19.10 -12.88 -2.81
CA ILE A 323 -18.35 -13.16 -4.02
C ILE A 323 -18.02 -11.82 -4.67
N HIS A 324 -16.74 -11.55 -4.88
CA HIS A 324 -16.28 -10.35 -5.56
C HIS A 324 -16.29 -10.58 -7.06
N ILE A 325 -16.86 -9.66 -7.82
CA ILE A 325 -17.03 -9.79 -9.27
C ILE A 325 -16.14 -8.83 -10.07
N GLY A 326 -15.24 -8.09 -9.42
CA GLY A 326 -14.52 -6.99 -10.04
C GLY A 326 -15.45 -5.83 -10.35
N GLY A 327 -15.74 -5.63 -11.61
CA GLY A 327 -16.64 -4.58 -12.12
C GLY A 327 -15.93 -3.32 -12.55
N ASP A 328 -14.62 -3.26 -12.32
CA ASP A 328 -13.74 -2.14 -12.62
C ASP A 328 -13.33 -2.05 -14.09
N GLU A 329 -12.96 -0.86 -14.50
CA GLU A 329 -12.32 -0.48 -15.75
C GLU A 329 -12.95 -1.07 -17.05
N ALA A 330 -14.21 -1.50 -17.01
CA ALA A 330 -14.88 -2.13 -18.14
C ALA A 330 -15.03 -1.16 -19.31
N GLY A 331 -14.29 -1.41 -20.41
CA GLY A 331 -14.29 -0.60 -21.61
C GLY A 331 -15.62 -0.65 -22.39
N LYS A 332 -16.28 0.49 -22.60
CA LYS A 332 -17.58 0.57 -23.29
C LYS A 332 -17.48 0.56 -24.82
N GLY A 333 -16.27 0.69 -25.37
CA GLY A 333 -16.04 0.83 -26.82
C GLY A 333 -16.55 -0.33 -27.67
N ALA A 334 -16.41 -1.57 -27.18
CA ALA A 334 -16.90 -2.77 -27.84
C ALA A 334 -18.44 -2.82 -27.85
N TRP A 335 -19.08 -2.50 -26.72
CA TRP A 335 -20.54 -2.53 -26.57
C TRP A 335 -21.25 -1.51 -27.45
N LYS A 336 -20.68 -0.32 -27.63
CA LYS A 336 -21.20 0.75 -28.52
C LYS A 336 -21.36 0.28 -29.97
N LYS A 337 -20.51 -0.63 -30.44
CA LYS A 337 -20.46 -1.14 -31.79
C LYS A 337 -21.13 -2.53 -31.96
N CYS A 338 -21.46 -3.20 -30.86
CA CYS A 338 -21.96 -4.57 -30.85
C CYS A 338 -23.49 -4.57 -31.09
N PRO A 339 -23.99 -5.20 -32.15
CA PRO A 339 -25.44 -5.25 -32.39
C PRO A 339 -26.22 -5.94 -31.27
N LYS A 340 -25.64 -7.00 -30.65
CA LYS A 340 -26.27 -7.72 -29.52
C LYS A 340 -26.39 -6.81 -28.29
N CYS A 341 -25.34 -6.05 -27.97
CA CYS A 341 -25.36 -5.11 -26.83
C CYS A 341 -26.35 -3.97 -27.07
N GLN A 342 -26.37 -3.38 -28.28
CA GLN A 342 -27.32 -2.34 -28.60
C GLN A 342 -28.76 -2.85 -28.62
N GLN A 343 -29.00 -4.07 -29.09
CA GLN A 343 -30.31 -4.69 -29.00
C GLN A 343 -30.76 -4.94 -27.56
N ARG A 344 -29.82 -5.34 -26.66
CA ARG A 344 -30.07 -5.51 -25.22
C ARG A 344 -30.46 -4.17 -24.58
N ILE A 345 -29.71 -3.10 -24.87
CA ILE A 345 -30.02 -1.74 -24.39
C ILE A 345 -31.44 -1.36 -24.77
N LYS A 346 -31.83 -1.60 -26.04
CA LYS A 346 -33.19 -1.30 -26.52
C LYS A 346 -34.25 -2.16 -25.86
N ASN A 347 -34.04 -3.47 -25.75
CA ASN A 347 -35.01 -4.42 -25.18
C ASN A 347 -35.26 -4.19 -23.70
N GLU A 348 -34.22 -3.83 -22.95
CA GLU A 348 -34.30 -3.58 -21.50
C GLU A 348 -34.57 -2.10 -21.18
N SER A 349 -34.80 -1.26 -22.21
CA SER A 349 -35.06 0.18 -22.07
C SER A 349 -33.94 0.92 -21.29
N LEU A 350 -32.69 0.52 -21.50
CA LEU A 350 -31.51 1.15 -20.89
C LEU A 350 -31.15 2.41 -21.71
N LYS A 351 -30.49 3.39 -21.02
CA LYS A 351 -30.14 4.67 -21.67
C LYS A 351 -28.80 4.60 -22.41
N ASN A 352 -27.85 3.81 -21.91
CA ASN A 352 -26.48 3.79 -22.41
C ASN A 352 -25.73 2.54 -21.94
N GLU A 353 -24.44 2.47 -22.23
CA GLU A 353 -23.58 1.34 -21.89
C GLU A 353 -23.24 1.27 -20.39
N GLU A 354 -23.32 2.37 -19.65
CA GLU A 354 -23.20 2.39 -18.20
C GLU A 354 -24.39 1.65 -17.55
N GLU A 355 -25.62 1.91 -18.02
CA GLU A 355 -26.79 1.15 -17.58
C GLU A 355 -26.76 -0.30 -18.07
N LEU A 356 -26.09 -0.60 -19.18
CA LEU A 356 -25.84 -1.99 -19.63
C LEU A 356 -24.90 -2.72 -18.67
N GLN A 357 -23.86 -2.07 -18.15
CA GLN A 357 -23.03 -2.63 -17.09
C GLN A 357 -23.84 -2.87 -15.82
N SER A 358 -24.61 -1.90 -15.39
CA SER A 358 -25.52 -2.04 -14.25
C SER A 358 -26.51 -3.20 -14.45
N TYR A 359 -27.04 -3.40 -15.65
CA TYR A 359 -27.90 -4.55 -15.99
C TYR A 359 -27.16 -5.87 -15.78
N LEU A 360 -25.91 -5.98 -16.25
CA LEU A 360 -25.09 -7.19 -16.05
C LEU A 360 -24.88 -7.43 -14.56
N VAL A 361 -24.44 -6.43 -13.82
CA VAL A 361 -24.19 -6.51 -12.37
C VAL A 361 -25.47 -6.95 -11.63
N LYS A 362 -26.63 -6.35 -11.93
CA LYS A 362 -27.92 -6.70 -11.33
C LYS A 362 -28.34 -8.15 -11.61
N ARG A 363 -28.04 -8.62 -12.82
CA ARG A 363 -28.36 -10.00 -13.21
C ARG A 363 -27.47 -11.00 -12.45
N VAL A 364 -26.18 -10.70 -12.33
CA VAL A 364 -25.24 -11.50 -11.53
C VAL A 364 -25.61 -11.46 -10.05
N GLU A 365 -25.94 -10.28 -9.50
CA GLU A 365 -26.41 -10.16 -8.11
C GLU A 365 -27.64 -11.01 -7.84
N LYS A 366 -28.65 -10.96 -8.73
CA LYS A 366 -29.85 -11.78 -8.60
C LYS A 366 -29.52 -13.28 -8.56
N PHE A 367 -28.56 -13.72 -9.37
CA PHE A 367 -28.09 -15.11 -9.35
C PHE A 367 -27.38 -15.44 -8.02
N LEU A 368 -26.49 -14.60 -7.54
CA LEU A 368 -25.80 -14.78 -6.26
C LEU A 368 -26.76 -14.79 -5.09
N ASN A 369 -27.71 -13.86 -5.04
CA ASN A 369 -28.72 -13.75 -3.97
C ASN A 369 -29.61 -14.99 -3.91
N LYS A 370 -29.99 -15.54 -5.08
CA LYS A 370 -30.76 -16.81 -5.16
C LYS A 370 -29.98 -17.97 -4.52
N ASN A 371 -28.65 -17.91 -4.52
CA ASN A 371 -27.75 -18.89 -3.91
C ASN A 371 -27.25 -18.48 -2.51
N ASN A 372 -27.92 -17.53 -1.84
CA ASN A 372 -27.57 -17.00 -0.51
C ASN A 372 -26.15 -16.39 -0.45
N ARG A 373 -25.70 -15.75 -1.52
CA ARG A 373 -24.45 -14.98 -1.60
C ARG A 373 -24.75 -13.52 -1.87
N ASN A 374 -23.87 -12.65 -1.41
CA ASN A 374 -23.92 -11.21 -1.67
C ASN A 374 -22.85 -10.86 -2.71
N LEU A 375 -23.20 -9.97 -3.61
CA LEU A 375 -22.26 -9.37 -4.55
C LEU A 375 -21.39 -8.35 -3.83
N LEU A 376 -20.09 -8.41 -4.10
CA LEU A 376 -19.11 -7.39 -3.77
C LEU A 376 -18.43 -6.96 -5.07
N GLY A 377 -18.17 -5.67 -5.26
CA GLY A 377 -17.47 -5.18 -6.45
C GLY A 377 -16.79 -3.84 -6.20
N TRP A 378 -15.88 -3.47 -7.10
CA TRP A 378 -15.22 -2.18 -7.09
C TRP A 378 -16.22 -1.05 -7.30
N ASP A 379 -15.86 0.18 -6.97
CA ASP A 379 -16.83 1.29 -6.92
C ASP A 379 -17.38 1.73 -8.29
N GLU A 380 -16.90 1.16 -9.42
CA GLU A 380 -17.52 1.29 -10.74
C GLU A 380 -18.90 0.65 -10.86
N ILE A 381 -19.24 -0.30 -9.97
CA ILE A 381 -20.61 -0.87 -9.94
C ILE A 381 -21.69 0.16 -9.56
N LEU A 382 -21.29 1.33 -9.06
CA LEU A 382 -22.18 2.50 -8.85
C LEU A 382 -22.66 3.12 -10.18
N GLU A 383 -21.87 2.96 -11.25
CA GLU A 383 -22.15 3.56 -12.55
C GLU A 383 -23.40 2.93 -13.18
N GLY A 384 -24.31 3.74 -13.68
CA GLY A 384 -25.59 3.26 -14.24
C GLY A 384 -26.61 2.76 -13.19
N GLY A 385 -26.31 2.89 -11.89
CA GLY A 385 -27.18 2.56 -10.77
C GLY A 385 -26.82 1.25 -10.08
N LEU A 386 -26.63 1.36 -8.76
CA LEU A 386 -26.22 0.26 -7.90
C LEU A 386 -27.28 -0.84 -7.78
N SER A 387 -26.86 -2.07 -7.69
CA SER A 387 -27.74 -3.21 -7.36
C SER A 387 -28.18 -3.20 -5.91
N PRO A 388 -29.42 -3.61 -5.58
CA PRO A 388 -30.05 -3.36 -4.27
C PRO A 388 -29.32 -3.88 -3.03
N ASN A 389 -28.60 -5.00 -3.15
CA ASN A 389 -27.90 -5.62 -2.01
C ASN A 389 -26.38 -5.67 -2.19
N ALA A 390 -25.86 -4.99 -3.21
CA ALA A 390 -24.43 -4.98 -3.49
C ALA A 390 -23.64 -4.27 -2.38
N THR A 391 -22.48 -4.81 -2.06
CA THR A 391 -21.48 -4.17 -1.22
C THR A 391 -20.43 -3.52 -2.12
N VAL A 392 -20.01 -2.31 -1.78
CA VAL A 392 -19.07 -1.53 -2.62
C VAL A 392 -17.68 -1.53 -1.98
N MET A 393 -16.66 -1.85 -2.78
CA MET A 393 -15.26 -1.66 -2.41
C MET A 393 -14.73 -0.39 -3.08
N SER A 394 -14.50 0.67 -2.28
CA SER A 394 -14.17 2.01 -2.79
C SER A 394 -12.67 2.21 -2.89
N TRP A 395 -12.12 2.20 -4.12
CA TRP A 395 -10.69 2.29 -4.39
C TRP A 395 -10.25 3.60 -5.04
N ARG A 396 -11.12 4.24 -5.83
CA ARG A 396 -10.86 5.53 -6.51
C ARG A 396 -10.91 6.74 -5.55
N GLY A 397 -10.61 6.52 -4.27
CA GLY A 397 -10.72 7.47 -3.17
C GLY A 397 -11.95 7.25 -2.32
N GLU A 398 -12.42 8.29 -1.62
CA GLU A 398 -13.53 8.16 -0.67
C GLU A 398 -14.92 8.37 -1.31
N LYS A 399 -15.00 8.96 -2.50
CA LYS A 399 -16.27 9.41 -3.10
C LYS A 399 -17.26 8.28 -3.33
N GLY A 400 -16.80 7.16 -3.91
CA GLY A 400 -17.64 5.98 -4.14
C GLY A 400 -18.20 5.40 -2.85
N GLY A 401 -17.35 5.30 -1.82
CA GLY A 401 -17.76 4.83 -0.50
C GLY A 401 -18.76 5.76 0.20
N ILE A 402 -18.56 7.08 0.10
CA ILE A 402 -19.50 8.07 0.64
C ILE A 402 -20.86 7.95 -0.08
N GLN A 403 -20.87 7.84 -1.40
CA GLN A 403 -22.10 7.67 -2.18
C GLN A 403 -22.83 6.39 -1.76
N ALA A 404 -22.16 5.24 -1.76
CA ALA A 404 -22.77 3.96 -1.40
C ALA A 404 -23.32 3.96 0.05
N ALA A 405 -22.58 4.50 1.01
CA ALA A 405 -23.04 4.62 2.40
C ALA A 405 -24.27 5.52 2.54
N ASN A 406 -24.35 6.63 1.80
CA ASN A 406 -25.52 7.50 1.77
C ASN A 406 -26.74 6.81 1.16
N GLU A 407 -26.54 5.90 0.21
CA GLU A 407 -27.57 5.04 -0.39
C GLU A 407 -27.91 3.80 0.47
N ASN A 408 -27.32 3.67 1.68
CA ASN A 408 -27.48 2.58 2.65
C ASN A 408 -26.86 1.23 2.23
N HIS A 409 -25.82 1.24 1.43
CA HIS A 409 -25.05 0.06 1.09
C HIS A 409 -23.82 -0.10 1.98
N ASP A 410 -23.49 -1.35 2.29
CA ASP A 410 -22.25 -1.68 2.99
C ASP A 410 -21.04 -1.33 2.13
N VAL A 411 -20.00 -0.80 2.77
CA VAL A 411 -18.78 -0.30 2.10
C VAL A 411 -17.53 -0.84 2.76
N ILE A 412 -16.58 -1.24 1.95
CA ILE A 412 -15.20 -1.52 2.35
C ILE A 412 -14.32 -0.43 1.74
N MET A 413 -13.59 0.28 2.57
CA MET A 413 -12.77 1.42 2.14
C MET A 413 -11.36 0.95 1.78
N THR A 414 -10.98 1.15 0.52
CA THR A 414 -9.67 0.73 -0.02
C THR A 414 -9.03 1.81 -0.90
N PRO A 415 -9.04 3.11 -0.48
CA PRO A 415 -8.56 4.18 -1.34
C PRO A 415 -7.08 3.97 -1.72
N GLY A 416 -6.76 4.14 -3.01
CA GLY A 416 -5.43 3.84 -3.55
C GLY A 416 -4.31 4.63 -2.89
N GLY A 417 -4.58 5.86 -2.45
CA GLY A 417 -3.58 6.70 -1.76
C GLY A 417 -3.17 6.21 -0.36
N GLU A 418 -3.93 5.32 0.28
CA GLU A 418 -3.74 4.89 1.67
C GLU A 418 -3.59 3.38 1.84
N THR A 419 -4.05 2.57 0.86
CA THR A 419 -4.16 1.12 1.03
C THR A 419 -3.55 0.28 -0.09
N TYR A 420 -3.01 0.88 -1.17
CA TYR A 420 -2.38 0.17 -2.29
C TYR A 420 -0.90 -0.07 -1.99
N PHE A 421 -0.57 -1.28 -1.58
CA PHE A 421 0.78 -1.67 -1.15
C PHE A 421 1.70 -2.05 -2.31
N ASP A 422 1.25 -1.99 -3.53
CA ASP A 422 2.04 -2.05 -4.76
C ASP A 422 2.79 -0.75 -5.07
N ALA A 423 2.49 0.36 -4.34
CA ALA A 423 3.23 1.61 -4.39
C ALA A 423 4.59 1.54 -3.66
N TYR A 424 5.54 2.37 -4.05
CA TYR A 424 6.83 2.53 -3.37
C TYR A 424 6.67 2.95 -1.91
N GLN A 425 7.50 2.40 -1.02
CA GLN A 425 7.53 2.74 0.41
C GLN A 425 8.47 3.91 0.72
N ASN A 426 9.49 4.14 -0.13
CA ASN A 426 10.48 5.20 -0.03
C ASN A 426 10.96 5.60 -1.43
N ILE A 427 12.07 6.31 -1.54
CA ILE A 427 12.66 6.78 -2.81
C ILE A 427 12.81 5.62 -3.80
N PRO A 428 12.23 5.70 -5.01
CA PRO A 428 12.19 4.59 -5.97
C PRO A 428 13.56 3.99 -6.32
N SER A 429 14.62 4.81 -6.39
CA SER A 429 15.98 4.33 -6.71
C SER A 429 16.59 3.40 -5.66
N THR A 430 16.02 3.35 -4.45
CA THR A 430 16.47 2.52 -3.33
C THR A 430 15.59 1.28 -3.11
N GLN A 431 14.57 1.09 -3.96
CA GLN A 431 13.52 0.08 -3.80
C GLN A 431 13.54 -0.92 -4.96
N PRO A 432 13.04 -2.15 -4.78
CA PRO A 432 12.61 -2.98 -5.89
C PRO A 432 11.60 -2.26 -6.77
N GLU A 433 11.54 -2.59 -8.07
CA GLU A 433 10.59 -1.96 -9.00
C GLU A 433 9.15 -2.14 -8.50
N ALA A 434 8.35 -1.07 -8.55
CA ALA A 434 6.94 -1.05 -8.20
C ALA A 434 6.15 -0.32 -9.29
N ILE A 435 4.82 -0.38 -9.25
CA ILE A 435 3.97 0.26 -10.28
C ILE A 435 4.14 1.78 -10.32
N GLY A 436 4.54 2.36 -9.20
CA GLY A 436 4.67 3.82 -9.03
C GLY A 436 4.06 4.27 -7.70
N GLY A 437 3.76 5.56 -7.59
CA GLY A 437 3.19 6.13 -6.37
C GLY A 437 4.17 6.17 -5.18
N TYR A 438 3.67 6.66 -4.05
CA TYR A 438 4.44 6.71 -2.79
C TYR A 438 3.49 6.53 -1.62
N LEU A 439 3.64 5.44 -0.89
CA LEU A 439 2.82 5.12 0.27
C LEU A 439 3.70 4.63 1.44
N PRO A 440 4.22 5.56 2.28
CA PRO A 440 4.99 5.20 3.47
C PRO A 440 4.08 4.64 4.57
N MET A 441 4.63 3.80 5.44
CA MET A 441 3.93 3.17 6.57
C MET A 441 3.17 4.16 7.44
N LYS A 442 3.74 5.35 7.70
CA LYS A 442 3.10 6.40 8.53
C LYS A 442 1.78 6.90 7.92
N ARG A 443 1.71 7.00 6.58
CA ARG A 443 0.48 7.39 5.89
C ARG A 443 -0.59 6.31 6.02
N VAL A 444 -0.23 5.03 5.86
CA VAL A 444 -1.13 3.90 6.12
C VAL A 444 -1.65 3.93 7.56
N TYR A 445 -0.76 4.11 8.55
CA TYR A 445 -1.15 4.16 9.96
C TYR A 445 -2.13 5.30 10.27
N ASN A 446 -1.93 6.47 9.68
CA ASN A 446 -2.76 7.66 9.94
C ASN A 446 -4.12 7.62 9.22
N TYR A 447 -4.32 6.67 8.33
CA TYR A 447 -5.58 6.53 7.63
C TYR A 447 -6.75 6.27 8.60
N ASN A 448 -7.90 6.89 8.30
CA ASN A 448 -9.17 6.63 8.96
C ASN A 448 -10.20 6.17 7.91
N PRO A 449 -10.67 4.91 7.95
CA PRO A 449 -11.63 4.40 6.98
C PRO A 449 -13.00 5.10 6.98
N ILE A 450 -13.34 5.83 8.05
CA ILE A 450 -14.58 6.62 8.11
C ILE A 450 -14.28 8.01 7.57
N PRO A 451 -14.81 8.39 6.38
CA PRO A 451 -14.65 9.74 5.84
C PRO A 451 -15.20 10.81 6.77
N ALA A 452 -14.42 11.90 6.97
CA ALA A 452 -14.81 12.97 7.91
C ALA A 452 -16.13 13.66 7.55
N VAL A 453 -16.50 13.66 6.27
CA VAL A 453 -17.73 14.28 5.77
C VAL A 453 -18.97 13.38 5.88
N LEU A 454 -18.79 12.10 6.23
CA LEU A 454 -19.89 11.15 6.30
C LEU A 454 -20.73 11.36 7.58
N ALA A 455 -22.05 11.54 7.41
CA ALA A 455 -22.98 11.69 8.52
C ALA A 455 -22.92 10.50 9.49
N VAL A 456 -23.08 10.78 10.79
CA VAL A 456 -22.88 9.78 11.86
C VAL A 456 -23.78 8.54 11.69
N ASP A 457 -25.04 8.73 11.29
CA ASP A 457 -26.01 7.66 11.05
C ASP A 457 -25.63 6.77 9.84
N LYS A 458 -24.79 7.27 8.94
CA LYS A 458 -24.27 6.57 7.75
C LYS A 458 -22.95 5.84 8.01
N GLN A 459 -22.21 6.20 9.04
CA GLN A 459 -20.90 5.59 9.36
C GLN A 459 -21.01 4.08 9.62
N LYS A 460 -22.15 3.57 10.06
CA LYS A 460 -22.43 2.14 10.28
C LYS A 460 -22.28 1.28 9.01
N TYR A 461 -22.39 1.89 7.83
CA TYR A 461 -22.22 1.21 6.55
C TYR A 461 -20.74 0.99 6.17
N ILE A 462 -19.82 1.72 6.80
CA ILE A 462 -18.38 1.48 6.62
C ILE A 462 -18.00 0.25 7.46
N LYS A 463 -17.81 -0.88 6.78
CA LYS A 463 -17.52 -2.17 7.42
C LYS A 463 -16.06 -2.33 7.82
N GLY A 464 -15.17 -1.61 7.16
CA GLY A 464 -13.75 -1.65 7.45
C GLY A 464 -12.88 -1.29 6.26
N THR A 465 -11.67 -1.86 6.23
CA THR A 465 -10.65 -1.55 5.23
C THR A 465 -9.84 -2.78 4.83
N GLN A 466 -9.14 -2.68 3.71
CA GLN A 466 -8.29 -3.73 3.16
C GLN A 466 -7.05 -3.14 2.52
N GLY A 467 -5.90 -3.83 2.64
CA GLY A 467 -4.68 -3.52 1.91
C GLY A 467 -4.63 -4.29 0.59
N GLN A 468 -4.26 -3.60 -0.49
CA GLN A 468 -4.22 -4.16 -1.84
C GLN A 468 -2.78 -4.49 -2.24
N LEU A 469 -2.58 -5.65 -2.87
CA LEU A 469 -1.31 -6.10 -3.43
C LEU A 469 -1.53 -6.56 -4.85
N TRP A 470 -1.62 -5.57 -5.77
CA TRP A 470 -1.59 -5.81 -7.20
C TRP A 470 -0.19 -6.25 -7.60
N SER A 471 -0.08 -7.26 -8.45
CA SER A 471 1.18 -7.99 -8.60
C SER A 471 1.89 -7.78 -9.95
N GLU A 472 1.49 -6.78 -10.74
CA GLU A 472 2.11 -6.47 -12.05
C GLU A 472 3.63 -6.37 -11.97
N TYR A 473 4.12 -5.73 -10.90
CA TYR A 473 5.54 -5.51 -10.64
C TYR A 473 6.08 -6.32 -9.46
N ILE A 474 5.32 -7.32 -8.97
CA ILE A 474 5.69 -8.14 -7.80
C ILE A 474 5.88 -9.61 -8.23
N PRO A 475 7.01 -9.96 -8.90
CA PRO A 475 7.17 -11.26 -9.54
C PRO A 475 7.51 -12.41 -8.57
N SER A 476 7.76 -12.14 -7.29
CA SER A 476 8.18 -13.17 -6.34
C SER A 476 7.52 -13.04 -4.97
N THR A 477 7.46 -14.14 -4.25
CA THR A 477 6.94 -14.21 -2.87
C THR A 477 7.73 -13.32 -1.90
N THR A 478 9.05 -13.24 -2.08
CA THR A 478 9.92 -12.37 -1.27
C THR A 478 9.67 -10.89 -1.56
N HIS A 479 9.37 -10.55 -2.82
CA HIS A 479 9.00 -9.18 -3.16
C HIS A 479 7.60 -8.83 -2.59
N LEU A 480 6.64 -9.76 -2.63
CA LEU A 480 5.32 -9.55 -2.05
C LEU A 480 5.40 -9.31 -0.52
N GLU A 481 6.22 -10.07 0.18
CA GLU A 481 6.47 -9.84 1.62
C GLU A 481 7.08 -8.45 1.87
N TYR A 482 8.05 -8.04 1.05
CA TYR A 482 8.66 -6.71 1.14
C TYR A 482 7.63 -5.59 0.95
N MET A 483 6.75 -5.72 -0.03
CA MET A 483 5.70 -4.74 -0.30
C MET A 483 4.61 -4.74 0.77
N SER A 484 4.31 -5.89 1.37
CA SER A 484 3.30 -6.03 2.42
C SER A 484 3.73 -5.41 3.75
N PHE A 485 4.94 -5.74 4.22
CA PHE A 485 5.36 -5.45 5.58
C PHE A 485 6.43 -4.34 5.64
N PRO A 486 6.30 -3.40 6.62
CA PRO A 486 5.41 -3.39 7.79
C PRO A 486 4.04 -2.71 7.57
N ARG A 487 3.70 -2.26 6.34
CA ARG A 487 2.45 -1.52 6.07
C ARG A 487 1.19 -2.31 6.47
N ALA A 488 1.16 -3.61 6.23
CA ALA A 488 0.06 -4.48 6.69
C ALA A 488 -0.06 -4.48 8.23
N ILE A 489 1.05 -4.44 8.95
CA ILE A 489 1.03 -4.34 10.42
C ILE A 489 0.42 -3.00 10.86
N ALA A 490 0.75 -1.90 10.18
CA ALA A 490 0.14 -0.60 10.42
C ALA A 490 -1.36 -0.60 10.12
N LEU A 491 -1.77 -1.19 8.98
CA LEU A 491 -3.18 -1.32 8.59
C LEU A 491 -3.98 -2.19 9.57
N SER A 492 -3.36 -3.22 10.15
CA SER A 492 -4.01 -4.06 11.16
C SER A 492 -4.48 -3.23 12.36
N GLU A 493 -3.68 -2.25 12.79
CA GLU A 493 -4.04 -1.35 13.88
C GLU A 493 -5.08 -0.31 13.45
N VAL A 494 -5.11 0.09 12.18
CA VAL A 494 -6.19 0.92 11.61
C VAL A 494 -7.54 0.21 11.69
N GLY A 495 -7.57 -1.06 11.32
CA GLY A 495 -8.80 -1.87 11.34
C GLY A 495 -9.25 -2.29 12.74
N TRP A 496 -8.34 -2.31 13.69
CA TRP A 496 -8.58 -2.87 15.02
C TRP A 496 -8.77 -1.83 16.12
N THR A 497 -7.86 -0.86 16.21
CA THR A 497 -7.76 0.07 17.35
C THR A 497 -8.58 1.31 17.10
N THR A 498 -9.30 1.79 18.13
CA THR A 498 -10.09 3.03 18.06
C THR A 498 -9.18 4.26 17.92
N LEU A 499 -9.69 5.34 17.31
CA LEU A 499 -8.87 6.52 16.97
C LEU A 499 -8.20 7.15 18.19
N GLU A 500 -8.89 7.24 19.31
CA GLU A 500 -8.38 7.81 20.55
C GLU A 500 -7.23 7.00 21.18
N ASN A 501 -7.14 5.72 20.84
CA ASN A 501 -6.09 4.82 21.31
C ASN A 501 -4.91 4.69 20.34
N LYS A 502 -5.02 5.22 19.12
CA LYS A 502 -3.92 5.22 18.14
C LYS A 502 -2.89 6.27 18.48
N ASN A 503 -1.62 5.89 18.41
CA ASN A 503 -0.47 6.78 18.55
C ASN A 503 0.70 6.19 17.78
N PHE A 504 1.19 6.91 16.77
CA PHE A 504 2.21 6.41 15.86
C PHE A 504 3.56 6.13 16.54
N ASP A 505 3.97 6.97 17.48
CA ASP A 505 5.25 6.79 18.19
C ASP A 505 5.19 5.56 19.09
N ASN A 506 4.07 5.34 19.80
CA ASN A 506 3.83 4.12 20.56
C ASN A 506 3.79 2.88 19.65
N PHE A 507 3.12 2.98 18.49
CA PHE A 507 3.12 1.90 17.49
C PHE A 507 4.54 1.60 17.00
N SER A 508 5.31 2.63 16.63
CA SER A 508 6.69 2.49 16.14
C SER A 508 7.61 1.86 17.18
N SER A 509 7.41 2.18 18.47
CA SER A 509 8.13 1.54 19.58
C SER A 509 7.82 0.05 19.67
N ARG A 510 6.55 -0.35 19.64
CA ARG A 510 6.14 -1.77 19.67
C ARG A 510 6.62 -2.53 18.42
N LEU A 511 6.60 -1.88 17.26
CA LEU A 511 7.02 -2.45 15.99
C LEU A 511 8.48 -2.94 16.00
N GLN A 512 9.36 -2.36 16.85
CA GLN A 512 10.74 -2.82 16.94
C GLN A 512 10.84 -4.31 17.32
N SER A 513 10.00 -4.77 18.24
CA SER A 513 9.93 -6.20 18.59
C SER A 513 9.32 -7.05 17.45
N HIS A 514 8.44 -6.48 16.66
CA HIS A 514 7.83 -7.17 15.51
C HIS A 514 8.77 -7.29 14.32
N TYR A 515 9.73 -6.38 14.12
CA TYR A 515 10.80 -6.60 13.14
C TYR A 515 11.61 -7.86 13.47
N LEU A 516 11.94 -8.07 14.75
CA LEU A 516 12.61 -9.29 15.19
C LEU A 516 11.72 -10.54 15.00
N LEU A 517 10.41 -10.39 15.24
CA LEU A 517 9.45 -11.46 14.99
C LEU A 517 9.36 -11.80 13.48
N LEU A 518 9.31 -10.82 12.59
CA LEU A 518 9.31 -11.05 11.14
C LEU A 518 10.58 -11.78 10.70
N GLN A 519 11.75 -11.43 11.24
CA GLN A 519 13.01 -12.16 11.01
C GLN A 519 12.91 -13.61 11.47
N LYS A 520 12.40 -13.85 12.67
CA LYS A 520 12.20 -15.21 13.24
C LYS A 520 11.25 -16.04 12.37
N LEU A 521 10.24 -15.42 11.76
CA LEU A 521 9.28 -16.06 10.85
C LEU A 521 9.82 -16.15 9.41
N ASN A 522 11.06 -15.74 9.17
CA ASN A 522 11.68 -15.72 7.84
C ASN A 522 10.85 -14.95 6.81
N VAL A 523 10.37 -13.76 7.19
CA VAL A 523 9.62 -12.83 6.32
C VAL A 523 10.56 -11.77 5.79
N ASN A 524 10.58 -11.57 4.48
CA ASN A 524 11.31 -10.48 3.85
C ASN A 524 10.49 -9.19 3.92
N TYR A 525 10.75 -8.34 4.89
CA TYR A 525 10.02 -7.08 5.07
C TYR A 525 10.88 -5.87 4.65
N TYR A 526 10.21 -4.76 4.30
CA TYR A 526 10.88 -3.47 4.12
C TYR A 526 11.52 -3.01 5.41
N ARG A 527 12.81 -2.73 5.38
CA ARG A 527 13.56 -2.22 6.53
C ARG A 527 13.52 -0.70 6.53
N PRO A 528 13.23 -0.07 7.69
CA PRO A 528 13.22 1.39 7.80
C PRO A 528 14.49 2.00 7.20
N SER A 529 14.30 3.03 6.39
CA SER A 529 15.40 3.76 5.77
C SER A 529 16.18 4.58 6.80
N THR A 530 17.50 4.59 6.67
CA THR A 530 18.38 5.44 7.46
C THR A 530 18.52 6.86 6.88
N ILE A 531 17.86 7.15 5.75
CA ILE A 531 17.82 8.47 5.14
C ILE A 531 17.13 9.44 6.08
N VAL A 532 17.73 10.62 6.25
CA VAL A 532 17.13 11.73 6.96
C VAL A 532 16.35 12.58 5.96
N GLU A 533 15.04 12.68 6.15
CA GLU A 533 14.21 13.61 5.38
C GLU A 533 14.34 15.02 5.98
N VAL A 534 14.57 15.99 5.12
CA VAL A 534 14.75 17.41 5.50
C VAL A 534 13.52 18.18 5.01
N PHE A 535 12.84 18.85 5.94
CA PHE A 535 11.73 19.75 5.65
C PHE A 535 12.15 21.17 5.93
N SER A 536 11.81 22.07 5.02
CA SER A 536 12.08 23.51 5.12
C SER A 536 10.77 24.28 4.97
N THR A 537 10.52 25.21 5.87
CA THR A 537 9.37 26.13 5.78
C THR A 537 9.84 27.55 6.05
N PRO A 538 9.50 28.54 5.19
CA PRO A 538 9.96 29.90 5.38
C PRO A 538 9.26 30.58 6.56
N ASN A 539 10.02 31.33 7.33
CA ASN A 539 9.54 32.29 8.31
C ASN A 539 9.73 33.70 7.75
N MET A 540 8.65 34.29 7.27
CA MET A 540 8.64 35.58 6.61
C MET A 540 9.11 36.73 7.53
N ASN A 541 8.80 36.64 8.83
CA ASN A 541 9.13 37.67 9.79
C ASN A 541 10.64 37.73 10.08
N GLU A 542 11.30 36.60 10.11
CA GLU A 542 12.72 36.49 10.39
C GLU A 542 13.59 36.42 9.13
N GLN A 543 12.97 36.27 7.96
CA GLN A 543 13.63 36.01 6.67
C GLN A 543 14.59 34.80 6.76
N LYS A 544 14.13 33.74 7.38
CA LYS A 544 14.86 32.48 7.60
C LYS A 544 13.99 31.29 7.27
N ASN A 545 14.62 30.17 6.92
CA ASN A 545 13.95 28.88 6.79
C ASN A 545 14.00 28.13 8.11
N LYS A 546 12.84 27.63 8.57
CA LYS A 546 12.72 26.67 9.67
C LYS A 546 12.99 25.28 9.13
N ILE A 547 14.03 24.63 9.61
CA ILE A 547 14.46 23.29 9.20
C ILE A 547 14.00 22.27 10.23
N SER A 548 13.41 21.17 9.76
CA SER A 548 13.09 20.02 10.59
C SER A 548 13.52 18.74 9.90
N PHE A 549 13.93 17.75 10.71
CA PHE A 549 14.35 16.44 10.24
C PHE A 549 13.39 15.35 10.70
N THR A 550 13.18 14.35 9.84
CA THR A 550 12.53 13.10 10.22
C THR A 550 13.34 11.91 9.70
N SER A 551 13.12 10.76 10.29
CA SER A 551 13.70 9.49 9.85
C SER A 551 12.69 8.37 10.13
N GLU A 552 12.73 7.32 9.33
CA GLU A 552 11.95 6.09 9.59
C GLU A 552 12.53 5.28 10.76
N ILE A 553 13.77 5.54 11.13
CA ILE A 553 14.41 4.89 12.28
C ILE A 553 13.78 5.41 13.56
N PHE A 554 13.23 4.50 14.37
CA PHE A 554 12.66 4.85 15.65
C PHE A 554 13.75 5.39 16.63
N ASN A 555 13.50 6.55 17.23
CA ASN A 555 14.45 7.27 18.08
C ASN A 555 15.81 7.51 17.43
N ALA A 556 15.80 7.88 16.14
CA ALA A 556 17.02 8.13 15.38
C ALA A 556 17.94 9.15 16.07
N ASN A 557 19.22 8.81 16.24
CA ASN A 557 20.25 9.79 16.63
C ASN A 557 20.68 10.54 15.38
N ILE A 558 19.96 11.62 15.05
CA ILE A 558 20.28 12.45 13.89
C ILE A 558 21.33 13.48 14.28
N ARG A 559 22.44 13.50 13.53
CA ARG A 559 23.48 14.52 13.61
C ARG A 559 23.52 15.33 12.32
N TYR A 560 23.85 16.61 12.42
CA TYR A 560 23.84 17.49 11.26
C TYR A 560 24.92 18.57 11.32
N THR A 561 25.21 19.12 10.14
CA THR A 561 26.07 20.28 9.91
C THR A 561 25.33 21.30 9.06
N ILE A 562 25.75 22.56 9.09
CA ILE A 562 25.18 23.65 8.29
C ILE A 562 26.20 24.30 7.36
N ASP A 563 27.40 23.76 7.30
CA ASP A 563 28.53 24.20 6.47
C ASP A 563 28.85 23.23 5.31
N GLY A 564 28.02 22.18 5.13
CA GLY A 564 28.20 21.16 4.12
C GLY A 564 29.25 20.09 4.46
N SER A 565 29.88 20.15 5.63
CA SER A 565 30.79 19.09 6.10
C SER A 565 30.00 17.82 6.42
N THR A 566 30.65 16.64 6.34
CA THR A 566 30.02 15.36 6.68
C THR A 566 29.78 15.27 8.19
N PRO A 567 28.53 14.96 8.63
CA PRO A 567 28.22 14.80 10.06
C PRO A 567 29.06 13.69 10.71
N SER A 568 29.43 13.88 11.95
CA SER A 568 30.10 12.91 12.82
C SER A 568 29.34 12.78 14.14
N ILE A 569 29.77 11.86 15.02
CA ILE A 569 29.19 11.72 16.36
C ILE A 569 29.32 13.00 17.21
N ASN A 570 30.30 13.85 16.87
CA ASN A 570 30.56 15.13 17.54
C ASN A 570 29.80 16.32 16.89
N SER A 571 29.13 16.11 15.77
CA SER A 571 28.33 17.16 15.11
C SER A 571 27.07 17.49 15.93
N LEU A 572 26.40 18.60 15.60
CA LEU A 572 25.17 19.01 16.28
C LEU A 572 24.14 17.89 16.30
N LYS A 573 23.56 17.63 17.45
CA LYS A 573 22.47 16.67 17.60
C LYS A 573 21.15 17.37 17.31
N TYR A 574 20.31 16.75 16.50
CA TYR A 574 18.98 17.25 16.25
C TYR A 574 18.03 16.88 17.39
N GLU A 575 17.50 17.89 18.06
CA GLU A 575 16.53 17.73 19.15
C GLU A 575 15.21 18.46 18.84
N GLN A 576 15.28 19.54 18.09
CA GLN A 576 14.11 20.35 17.71
C GLN A 576 14.38 21.12 16.41
N PRO A 577 13.33 21.61 15.70
CA PRO A 577 13.50 22.46 14.54
C PRO A 577 14.34 23.71 14.84
N PHE A 578 15.18 24.12 13.87
CA PHE A 578 16.07 25.27 13.96
C PHE A 578 15.93 26.19 12.73
N TYR A 579 16.50 27.39 12.81
CA TYR A 579 16.38 28.38 11.74
C TYR A 579 17.71 28.63 11.05
N VAL A 580 17.69 28.73 9.71
CA VAL A 580 18.85 29.15 8.89
C VAL A 580 18.44 30.27 7.94
N GLY A 581 19.31 31.23 7.75
CA GLY A 581 19.13 32.37 6.82
C GLY A 581 20.11 32.31 5.65
N GLY A 582 19.75 32.90 4.51
CA GLY A 582 20.57 32.89 3.30
C GLY A 582 20.79 31.53 2.68
N GLU A 583 21.88 31.35 1.95
CA GLU A 583 22.28 30.09 1.33
C GLU A 583 23.06 29.21 2.32
N VAL A 584 22.54 28.05 2.67
CA VAL A 584 23.15 27.14 3.64
C VAL A 584 23.12 25.70 3.09
N THR A 585 24.25 25.01 3.11
CA THR A 585 24.33 23.58 2.81
C THR A 585 24.21 22.79 4.10
N ILE A 586 23.09 22.11 4.27
CA ILE A 586 22.82 21.25 5.41
C ILE A 586 23.15 19.81 5.02
N LYS A 587 23.93 19.12 5.87
CA LYS A 587 24.04 17.67 5.80
C LYS A 587 23.53 17.05 7.09
N ALA A 588 22.70 16.01 6.97
CA ALA A 588 22.14 15.29 8.11
C ALA A 588 22.28 13.79 7.91
N SER A 589 22.63 13.07 8.98
CA SER A 589 22.79 11.62 8.96
C SER A 589 22.27 11.01 10.25
N VAL A 590 21.71 9.79 10.15
CA VAL A 590 21.53 8.92 11.33
C VAL A 590 22.88 8.34 11.71
N ILE A 591 23.21 8.43 12.99
CA ILE A 591 24.44 7.84 13.55
C ILE A 591 24.05 6.83 14.60
N THR A 592 24.51 5.59 14.46
CA THR A 592 24.25 4.51 15.41
C THR A 592 25.04 4.72 16.72
N ASN A 593 24.65 4.02 17.79
CA ASN A 593 25.29 4.16 19.09
C ASN A 593 26.76 3.70 19.12
N ASP A 594 27.14 2.83 18.19
CA ASP A 594 28.53 2.39 17.96
C ASP A 594 29.32 3.33 17.03
N GLY A 595 28.73 4.45 16.66
CA GLY A 595 29.39 5.52 15.91
C GLY A 595 29.38 5.35 14.38
N VAL A 596 28.65 4.36 13.83
CA VAL A 596 28.51 4.21 12.38
C VAL A 596 27.68 5.35 11.82
N VAL A 597 28.25 6.11 10.89
CA VAL A 597 27.59 7.20 10.16
C VAL A 597 26.95 6.63 8.90
N HIS A 598 25.63 6.74 8.80
CA HIS A 598 24.92 6.39 7.57
C HIS A 598 25.07 7.46 6.50
N GLU A 599 24.71 7.13 5.24
CA GLU A 599 24.81 8.04 4.11
C GLU A 599 24.10 9.36 4.42
N PRO A 600 24.79 10.52 4.37
CA PRO A 600 24.20 11.80 4.71
C PRO A 600 23.26 12.31 3.63
N THR A 601 22.09 12.79 4.04
CA THR A 601 21.24 13.61 3.17
C THR A 601 21.83 15.01 3.09
N THR A 602 22.01 15.52 1.86
CA THR A 602 22.42 16.90 1.59
C THR A 602 21.21 17.72 1.18
N TYR A 603 21.00 18.85 1.83
CA TYR A 603 19.91 19.79 1.56
C TYR A 603 20.45 21.22 1.43
N PHE A 604 20.11 21.88 0.32
CA PHE A 604 20.45 23.28 0.07
C PHE A 604 19.28 24.18 0.50
N SER A 605 19.41 24.83 1.64
CA SER A 605 18.44 25.80 2.12
C SER A 605 18.78 27.17 1.56
N ASN A 606 17.77 27.85 1.02
CA ASN A 606 17.91 29.20 0.54
C ASN A 606 16.63 29.98 0.88
N TYR A 607 16.77 31.06 1.68
CA TYR A 607 15.69 32.04 1.84
C TYR A 607 15.87 33.10 0.76
N HIS A 608 15.17 32.91 -0.38
CA HIS A 608 15.36 33.72 -1.59
C HIS A 608 14.37 34.89 -1.71
N LYS A 609 14.69 35.87 -2.56
CA LYS A 609 13.98 37.14 -2.69
C LYS A 609 12.55 37.02 -3.23
N ALA A 610 12.22 35.92 -3.96
CA ALA A 610 10.89 35.73 -4.51
C ALA A 610 9.87 35.20 -3.49
N ILE A 611 10.30 34.77 -2.29
CA ILE A 611 9.38 34.24 -1.27
C ILE A 611 8.33 35.31 -0.91
N GLY A 612 7.05 34.93 -1.01
CA GLY A 612 5.90 35.80 -0.72
C GLY A 612 5.57 36.80 -1.82
N LYS A 613 6.27 36.80 -2.95
CA LYS A 613 6.00 37.70 -4.07
C LYS A 613 4.81 37.24 -4.90
N LYS A 614 4.13 38.22 -5.52
CA LYS A 614 2.97 37.93 -6.39
C LYS A 614 3.40 37.35 -7.72
N VAL A 615 2.67 36.38 -8.20
CA VAL A 615 2.87 35.77 -9.51
C VAL A 615 1.65 36.01 -10.37
N LYS A 616 1.87 36.54 -11.58
CA LYS A 616 0.86 36.62 -12.64
C LYS A 616 1.03 35.42 -13.54
N PHE A 617 0.00 34.60 -13.64
CA PHE A 617 -0.03 33.42 -14.50
C PHE A 617 -0.58 33.82 -15.89
N ASN A 618 0.26 33.75 -16.92
CA ASN A 618 -0.18 33.88 -18.31
C ASN A 618 -0.75 32.55 -18.82
N THR A 619 -0.28 31.41 -18.27
CA THR A 619 -0.86 30.09 -18.47
C THR A 619 -1.19 29.48 -17.10
N LEU A 620 -2.36 28.83 -17.02
CA LEU A 620 -2.80 28.20 -15.77
C LEU A 620 -2.39 26.73 -15.76
N TRP A 621 -2.21 26.20 -14.54
CA TRP A 621 -1.97 24.81 -14.27
C TRP A 621 -3.18 23.92 -14.59
N ASP A 622 -2.96 22.63 -14.74
CA ASP A 622 -4.04 21.65 -14.87
C ASP A 622 -4.81 21.51 -13.55
N LYS A 623 -6.14 21.45 -13.64
CA LYS A 623 -7.03 21.35 -12.47
C LYS A 623 -6.81 20.11 -11.59
N SER A 624 -6.19 19.07 -12.15
CA SER A 624 -5.86 17.84 -11.41
C SER A 624 -4.68 18.04 -10.46
N TYR A 625 -3.81 19.03 -10.74
CA TYR A 625 -2.58 19.28 -9.98
C TYR A 625 -2.39 20.75 -9.66
N PRO A 626 -3.28 21.35 -8.84
CA PRO A 626 -3.27 22.78 -8.53
C PRO A 626 -2.28 23.17 -7.42
N ALA A 627 -1.60 22.21 -6.80
CA ALA A 627 -0.71 22.42 -5.65
C ALA A 627 -1.32 23.34 -4.58
N GLN A 628 -0.62 24.45 -4.23
CA GLN A 628 -1.15 25.53 -3.37
C GLN A 628 -1.66 26.71 -4.22
N THR A 629 -2.04 26.44 -5.47
CA THR A 629 -2.53 27.41 -6.44
C THR A 629 -1.50 28.53 -6.70
N GLU A 630 -1.93 29.79 -6.66
CA GLU A 630 -1.13 30.97 -7.00
C GLU A 630 0.12 31.15 -6.12
N SER A 631 0.10 30.66 -4.88
CA SER A 631 1.23 30.81 -3.96
C SER A 631 2.36 29.80 -4.18
N THR A 632 2.12 28.72 -4.91
CA THR A 632 3.07 27.59 -5.00
C THR A 632 4.46 28.03 -5.44
N LEU A 633 4.57 28.86 -6.47
CA LEU A 633 5.85 29.21 -7.08
C LEU A 633 6.73 30.18 -6.23
N THR A 634 6.18 30.71 -5.14
CA THR A 634 6.85 31.68 -4.28
C THR A 634 6.56 31.45 -2.80
N ASN A 635 6.16 30.24 -2.43
CA ASN A 635 5.88 29.92 -1.03
C ASN A 635 7.12 29.48 -0.24
N GLY A 636 8.27 29.32 -0.89
CA GLY A 636 9.54 28.90 -0.29
C GLY A 636 9.58 27.44 0.11
N ILE A 637 8.67 26.62 -0.40
CA ILE A 637 8.55 25.18 -0.07
C ILE A 637 8.91 24.35 -1.30
N ILE A 638 9.98 23.59 -1.19
CA ILE A 638 10.42 22.67 -2.23
C ILE A 638 9.58 21.40 -2.20
N GLY A 639 9.01 21.02 -3.33
CA GLY A 639 8.24 19.79 -3.50
C GLY A 639 9.06 18.52 -3.23
N SER A 640 8.40 17.51 -2.69
CA SER A 640 9.00 16.23 -2.33
C SER A 640 9.18 15.29 -3.55
N ILE A 641 9.49 14.03 -3.28
CA ILE A 641 9.64 12.99 -4.31
C ILE A 641 8.31 12.57 -4.97
N THR A 642 7.18 13.09 -4.52
CA THR A 642 5.87 12.80 -5.09
C THR A 642 5.15 14.09 -5.53
N TYR A 643 4.63 14.09 -6.75
CA TYR A 643 3.85 15.21 -7.27
C TYR A 643 2.46 15.35 -6.62
N SER A 644 2.05 14.40 -5.78
CA SER A 644 0.79 14.45 -5.02
C SER A 644 0.90 15.11 -3.64
N ASP A 645 2.06 15.64 -3.26
CA ASP A 645 2.31 16.32 -1.97
C ASP A 645 1.70 17.74 -1.87
N LYS A 646 1.02 18.19 -2.92
CA LYS A 646 0.43 19.52 -3.05
C LYS A 646 1.46 20.67 -3.07
N GLN A 647 2.68 20.39 -3.56
CA GLN A 647 3.73 21.40 -3.78
C GLN A 647 4.13 21.50 -5.26
N TRP A 648 3.60 20.64 -6.14
CA TRP A 648 3.91 20.61 -7.55
C TRP A 648 2.73 21.07 -8.39
N LEU A 649 2.89 22.19 -9.12
CA LEU A 649 1.95 22.63 -10.15
C LEU A 649 2.16 21.78 -11.42
N GLY A 650 1.09 21.21 -11.95
CA GLY A 650 1.14 20.40 -13.17
C GLY A 650 0.66 21.17 -14.39
N TYR A 651 1.38 21.10 -15.50
CA TYR A 651 1.06 21.78 -16.78
C TYR A 651 1.05 20.77 -17.91
N LEU A 652 -0.02 20.79 -18.74
CA LEU A 652 -0.10 20.07 -20.03
C LEU A 652 0.18 20.98 -21.22
N ILE A 653 0.36 22.28 -20.98
CA ILE A 653 0.66 23.33 -21.93
C ILE A 653 1.97 24.01 -21.55
N ASP A 654 2.46 24.92 -22.35
CA ASP A 654 3.63 25.74 -22.03
C ASP A 654 3.43 26.49 -20.72
N PHE A 655 4.49 26.56 -19.93
CA PHE A 655 4.52 27.32 -18.69
C PHE A 655 4.94 28.77 -18.98
N ASP A 656 4.16 29.75 -18.50
CA ASP A 656 4.47 31.18 -18.64
C ASP A 656 3.91 31.98 -17.47
N VAL A 657 4.80 32.54 -16.66
CA VAL A 657 4.45 33.35 -15.50
C VAL A 657 5.32 34.60 -15.39
N VAL A 658 4.82 35.60 -14.65
CA VAL A 658 5.58 36.83 -14.30
C VAL A 658 5.56 37.01 -12.80
N VAL A 659 6.74 37.03 -12.17
CA VAL A 659 6.92 37.32 -10.76
C VAL A 659 7.12 38.83 -10.60
N ASP A 660 6.31 39.49 -9.75
CA ASP A 660 6.49 40.90 -9.35
C ASP A 660 7.30 41.00 -8.05
N MET A 661 8.51 41.50 -8.14
CA MET A 661 9.42 41.70 -6.99
C MET A 661 9.05 42.91 -6.12
N ASP A 662 7.89 43.54 -6.36
CA ASP A 662 7.37 44.79 -5.75
C ASP A 662 8.20 46.03 -6.06
N SER A 663 9.49 45.91 -6.22
CA SER A 663 10.43 46.99 -6.55
C SER A 663 11.56 46.50 -7.44
N ILE A 664 12.32 47.46 -8.04
CA ILE A 664 13.54 47.10 -8.78
C ILE A 664 14.54 46.46 -7.81
N THR A 665 14.80 45.17 -8.04
CA THR A 665 15.59 44.30 -7.16
C THR A 665 16.84 43.84 -7.89
N PRO A 666 18.04 43.90 -7.30
CA PRO A 666 19.25 43.28 -7.85
C PRO A 666 19.08 41.75 -7.96
N LEU A 667 19.43 41.20 -9.12
CA LEU A 667 19.31 39.80 -9.46
C LEU A 667 20.69 39.20 -9.71
N ASN A 668 21.09 38.22 -8.90
CA ASN A 668 22.35 37.51 -9.06
C ASN A 668 22.15 36.13 -9.72
N LYS A 669 21.08 35.43 -9.36
CA LYS A 669 20.77 34.11 -9.86
C LYS A 669 19.27 33.88 -9.84
N ILE A 670 18.74 33.21 -10.89
CA ILE A 670 17.35 32.79 -10.96
C ILE A 670 17.30 31.35 -11.36
N GLY A 671 16.41 30.57 -10.76
CA GLY A 671 16.17 29.17 -11.07
C GLY A 671 14.68 28.81 -11.01
N LEU A 672 14.29 27.85 -11.83
CA LEU A 672 12.99 27.18 -11.76
C LEU A 672 13.22 25.68 -11.75
N ARG A 673 12.61 24.97 -10.79
CA ARG A 673 12.83 23.54 -10.57
C ARG A 673 11.73 22.71 -11.23
N PHE A 674 12.13 21.58 -11.86
CA PHE A 674 11.24 20.60 -12.46
C PHE A 674 11.53 19.18 -11.99
N MET A 675 10.49 18.36 -12.03
CA MET A 675 10.55 16.90 -11.82
C MET A 675 10.50 16.15 -13.15
N GLN A 676 11.26 15.04 -13.27
CA GLN A 676 11.07 14.01 -14.29
C GLN A 676 10.75 12.67 -13.66
N TYR A 677 9.66 12.07 -14.09
CA TYR A 677 9.26 10.72 -13.73
C TYR A 677 8.53 10.05 -14.90
N VAL A 678 9.32 9.57 -15.85
CA VAL A 678 8.84 9.10 -17.16
C VAL A 678 7.80 7.99 -17.04
N GLY A 679 7.92 7.09 -16.06
CA GLY A 679 6.93 6.03 -15.81
C GLY A 679 5.53 6.53 -15.49
N ALA A 680 5.42 7.72 -14.92
CA ALA A 680 4.14 8.40 -14.61
C ALA A 680 3.74 9.43 -15.67
N GLY A 681 4.41 9.50 -16.82
CA GLY A 681 4.12 10.48 -17.88
C GLY A 681 4.57 11.91 -17.54
N VAL A 682 5.52 12.07 -16.61
CA VAL A 682 6.07 13.37 -16.18
C VAL A 682 7.43 13.60 -16.82
N TYR A 683 7.57 14.72 -17.54
CA TYR A 683 8.80 15.06 -18.26
C TYR A 683 9.29 16.44 -17.89
N MET A 684 10.58 16.72 -18.10
CA MET A 684 11.13 18.06 -18.00
C MET A 684 10.89 18.85 -19.30
N PRO A 685 10.81 20.20 -19.23
CA PRO A 685 10.82 21.04 -20.43
C PRO A 685 12.15 20.89 -21.17
N LYS A 686 12.17 21.17 -22.47
CA LYS A 686 13.43 21.21 -23.24
C LYS A 686 14.33 22.33 -22.76
N SER A 687 13.71 23.44 -22.34
CA SER A 687 14.44 24.61 -21.83
C SER A 687 13.54 25.48 -20.97
N VAL A 688 14.16 26.33 -20.16
CA VAL A 688 13.55 27.42 -19.42
C VAL A 688 14.15 28.74 -19.84
N SER A 689 13.33 29.78 -20.04
CA SER A 689 13.75 31.10 -20.44
C SER A 689 13.40 32.14 -19.37
N TYR A 690 14.32 33.08 -19.14
CA TYR A 690 14.16 34.20 -18.21
C TYR A 690 14.26 35.52 -18.95
N SER A 691 13.34 36.44 -18.72
CA SER A 691 13.39 37.82 -19.23
C SER A 691 12.94 38.81 -18.17
N PHE A 692 13.42 40.04 -18.26
CA PHE A 692 13.33 41.06 -17.22
C PHE A 692 12.62 42.29 -17.71
N SER A 693 11.88 42.95 -16.80
CA SER A 693 11.22 44.23 -17.09
C SER A 693 11.12 45.09 -15.85
N ASN A 694 11.09 46.43 -16.01
CA ASN A 694 10.82 47.38 -14.94
C ASN A 694 9.38 47.91 -15.00
N ASP A 695 8.69 47.77 -16.12
CA ASP A 695 7.33 48.28 -16.34
C ASP A 695 6.28 47.15 -16.47
N GLY A 696 6.71 45.88 -16.54
CA GLY A 696 5.85 44.69 -16.70
C GLY A 696 5.31 44.52 -18.12
N ILE A 697 5.74 45.35 -19.07
CA ILE A 697 5.29 45.34 -20.47
C ILE A 697 6.46 45.05 -21.41
N ASN A 698 7.54 45.76 -21.29
CA ASN A 698 8.72 45.64 -22.13
C ASN A 698 9.75 44.74 -21.47
N PHE A 699 9.91 43.54 -21.96
CA PHE A 699 10.85 42.55 -21.44
C PHE A 699 12.13 42.49 -22.26
N THR A 700 13.25 42.20 -21.61
CA THR A 700 14.53 41.94 -22.27
C THR A 700 14.47 40.71 -23.15
N THR A 701 15.47 40.53 -24.04
CA THR A 701 15.66 39.29 -24.77
C THR A 701 15.75 38.12 -23.78
N PRO A 702 15.00 37.04 -23.99
CA PRO A 702 15.02 35.87 -23.09
C PRO A 702 16.38 35.19 -23.03
N ILE A 703 16.83 34.86 -21.84
CA ILE A 703 18.01 34.05 -21.59
C ILE A 703 17.55 32.61 -21.39
N LYS A 704 18.05 31.70 -22.23
CA LYS A 704 17.58 30.31 -22.31
C LYS A 704 18.55 29.38 -21.61
N VAL A 705 18.00 28.45 -20.80
CA VAL A 705 18.73 27.38 -20.12
C VAL A 705 18.19 26.03 -20.64
N GLU A 706 19.08 25.25 -21.27
CA GLU A 706 18.70 23.97 -21.89
C GLU A 706 18.63 22.82 -20.86
N ASN A 707 17.76 21.85 -21.14
CA ASN A 707 17.73 20.63 -20.38
C ASN A 707 18.95 19.74 -20.69
N THR A 708 19.53 19.15 -19.64
CA THR A 708 20.64 18.22 -19.76
C THR A 708 20.28 16.78 -19.34
N ILE A 709 19.04 16.58 -18.85
CA ILE A 709 18.57 15.24 -18.46
C ILE A 709 17.87 14.60 -19.66
N PRO A 710 18.33 13.41 -20.12
CA PRO A 710 17.72 12.73 -21.24
C PRO A 710 16.28 12.33 -20.96
N ASP A 711 15.44 12.37 -21.96
CA ASP A 711 14.04 11.91 -21.89
C ASP A 711 13.92 10.40 -21.62
N THR A 712 14.98 9.65 -21.85
CA THR A 712 15.10 8.22 -21.58
C THR A 712 15.48 7.92 -20.13
N GLU A 713 15.85 8.93 -19.33
CA GLU A 713 16.14 8.74 -17.91
C GLU A 713 14.84 8.41 -17.16
N ARG A 714 14.68 7.14 -16.79
CA ARG A 714 13.48 6.63 -16.13
C ARG A 714 13.47 6.81 -14.61
N LYS A 715 14.64 7.06 -14.02
CA LYS A 715 14.74 7.32 -12.58
C LYS A 715 14.10 8.66 -12.26
N LEU A 716 13.40 8.72 -11.13
CA LEU A 716 12.92 9.99 -10.61
C LEU A 716 14.09 10.97 -10.49
N SER A 717 13.98 12.11 -11.18
CA SER A 717 15.04 13.11 -11.27
C SER A 717 14.47 14.50 -11.06
N PHE A 718 15.28 15.37 -10.48
CA PHE A 718 14.97 16.79 -10.29
C PHE A 718 16.06 17.65 -10.93
N LYS A 719 15.67 18.76 -11.53
CA LYS A 719 16.61 19.73 -12.07
C LYS A 719 16.10 21.14 -11.82
N THR A 720 16.97 21.99 -11.28
CA THR A 720 16.77 23.44 -11.29
C THR A 720 17.48 24.03 -12.53
N PHE A 721 16.69 24.67 -13.38
CA PHE A 721 17.22 25.40 -14.54
C PHE A 721 17.68 26.77 -14.06
N GLU A 722 18.97 26.90 -13.79
CA GLU A 722 19.56 28.10 -13.18
C GLU A 722 20.29 28.97 -14.23
N SER A 723 20.17 30.29 -14.08
CA SER A 723 21.01 31.29 -14.78
C SER A 723 21.53 32.31 -13.80
N SER A 724 22.82 32.67 -13.96
CA SER A 724 23.48 33.70 -13.15
C SER A 724 23.63 35.00 -13.94
N PHE A 725 23.55 36.14 -13.25
CA PHE A 725 23.53 37.49 -13.82
C PHE A 725 24.55 38.36 -13.13
N THR A 726 25.10 39.31 -13.88
CA THR A 726 25.97 40.35 -13.34
C THR A 726 25.34 41.73 -13.65
N ASN A 727 25.28 42.62 -12.68
CA ASN A 727 24.75 43.99 -12.83
C ASN A 727 23.31 44.05 -13.42
N THR A 728 22.49 43.04 -13.11
CA THR A 728 21.09 42.96 -13.55
C THR A 728 20.17 43.33 -12.41
N SER A 729 19.21 44.21 -12.66
CA SER A 729 18.16 44.57 -11.72
C SER A 729 16.82 44.69 -12.44
N ALA A 730 15.76 44.17 -11.86
CA ALA A 730 14.42 44.26 -12.43
C ALA A 730 13.33 44.21 -11.35
N ARG A 731 12.14 44.74 -11.67
CA ARG A 731 10.94 44.54 -10.88
C ARG A 731 10.16 43.27 -11.30
N TYR A 732 10.08 43.03 -12.61
CA TYR A 732 9.31 41.92 -13.13
C TYR A 732 10.22 40.87 -13.78
N ILE A 733 10.01 39.62 -13.43
CA ILE A 733 10.75 38.48 -13.94
C ILE A 733 9.75 37.58 -14.65
N ARG A 734 9.85 37.44 -15.98
CA ARG A 734 9.06 36.48 -16.74
C ARG A 734 9.82 35.17 -16.87
N VAL A 735 9.16 34.08 -16.55
CA VAL A 735 9.72 32.72 -16.61
C VAL A 735 8.85 31.88 -17.52
N GLN A 736 9.46 31.26 -18.53
CA GLN A 736 8.77 30.45 -19.54
C GLN A 736 9.45 29.10 -19.71
N ALA A 737 8.67 28.04 -19.90
CA ALA A 737 9.15 26.69 -20.21
C ALA A 737 8.30 26.04 -21.31
N ASP A 738 8.98 25.44 -22.30
CA ASP A 738 8.36 24.79 -23.46
C ASP A 738 7.87 23.38 -23.14
N ASN A 739 6.58 23.12 -23.34
CA ASN A 739 5.95 21.80 -23.25
C ASN A 739 5.60 21.23 -24.63
N SER A 740 6.55 21.13 -25.53
CA SER A 740 6.35 20.61 -26.89
C SER A 740 5.81 19.18 -26.95
N ARG A 741 5.89 18.40 -25.86
CA ARG A 741 5.38 17.03 -25.78
C ARG A 741 3.92 16.92 -25.38
N ARG A 742 3.36 17.96 -24.79
CA ARG A 742 2.03 17.95 -24.17
C ARG A 742 1.82 16.81 -23.17
N GLN A 743 2.91 16.47 -22.45
CA GLN A 743 2.91 15.61 -21.28
C GLN A 743 2.99 16.48 -20.03
N PHE A 744 2.78 15.92 -18.84
CA PHE A 744 2.86 16.72 -17.63
C PHE A 744 4.26 17.28 -17.40
N LEU A 745 4.35 18.62 -17.22
CA LEU A 745 5.45 19.32 -16.56
C LEU A 745 5.06 19.56 -15.12
N PHE A 746 5.90 19.20 -14.17
CA PHE A 746 5.71 19.52 -12.76
C PHE A 746 6.79 20.47 -12.27
N THR A 747 6.39 21.63 -11.73
CA THR A 747 7.27 22.66 -11.16
C THR A 747 6.76 23.10 -9.78
N ASP A 748 7.68 23.53 -8.90
CA ASP A 748 7.36 23.88 -7.51
C ASP A 748 7.74 25.32 -7.12
N GLU A 749 8.95 25.80 -7.42
CA GLU A 749 9.43 27.07 -6.87
C GLU A 749 10.28 27.87 -7.86
N VAL A 750 10.03 29.19 -7.94
CA VAL A 750 10.89 30.17 -8.63
C VAL A 750 11.86 30.76 -7.60
N ILE A 751 13.11 30.42 -7.72
CA ILE A 751 14.18 30.85 -6.80
C ILE A 751 14.85 32.11 -7.35
N VAL A 752 14.95 33.21 -6.56
CA VAL A 752 15.58 34.47 -6.95
C VAL A 752 16.58 34.91 -5.87
N ASN A 753 17.85 35.00 -6.23
CA ASN A 753 18.95 35.45 -5.34
C ASN A 753 19.57 36.75 -5.79
#